data_11b786fe122f9310346c45acb87215cb
#
_entry.id   11b786fe122f9310346c45acb87215cb
#
_cell.length_a   1.000
_cell.length_b   1.000
_cell.length_c   1.000
_cell.angle_alpha   90.00
_cell.angle_beta   90.00
_cell.angle_gamma   90.00
#
_symmetry.space_group_name_H-M   'P 1'
#
loop_
_entity.id
_entity.type
_entity.pdbx_description
1 polymer ?
#
loop_
_entity_poly.entity_id
_entity_poly.type
_entity_poly.pdbx_seq_one_letter_code
_entity_poly.pdbx_strand_id
1 'polypeptide(L)'
;MSWRRFFRRAQWDRDRAEELRSYIEIETDENIARGMSPQAAHRAAHIKLGNTVRIREEIYRMNTISPLDALGRDLRLALRGIRRRPGFTLAVVLTLALGIGANTAIFGVVNGVLLKPLPYPNASELVSIKHTAPGFGVPVLRMSASQYFTYREEGRVFQHLGLYGDGGQTITGLGEPEQARALVMTYDALLALGVQPQLGRLFTEADAKPSGPAAIGVARPLILTHAYWQRRFGGDRSVIGRRLLVDSNPAEVIGVMPDGFRFLDMKPAAEVISLITIDRGRLTLDGFNFSSLARLKPGITVADANADIARMLPIWLNAWPAPLNLAGKEVIESWHIAPTLQPLKDEVVGGIGDILWILMATIGMVLLIACANVANLMLVRSESRAHEFAVRTALGAGRWHIAREVLVESLVLSLTGGVLGMALAYGGLMMIVSTAPTTLPRVEDISLDPRVVVFAVVISIVSSVLFGLLPAVKHATQRGQPLAGAARGASTSRERQRTRNALVVVQVALALVLLVGSGLMIRTFQALLSVVPGFATTGDVQTARVWVPPQQVREPERVTRLQHDILDRVAALPGVRAAAFTSAVPMEGPLRVWQQTIFVAGQTYAPGTIPSLRRAKSVSPGYFGAIGTSIVAGRDITWTDVYGRARVAVVSENFAREVWGSPAAALGQHIREAPTAVWGEVVGVVHDVHEDAVHQLAPPFVYWPVLMENFSGTPLAATRAINLVIRSNEAGSESLMSGVRNAVWSVNPSMPVFLVRTMKDLYDQSMARTSFALIMLAIAATMALALGVIGIYGVIAYVVAQRSREIGIRLALGAAPTQLKLMFLRQGLLLTAVGAGVGLVTAVALTQWMSSLLFGVERLDLPTYATVLGVLAMAAALASYVPARRAAAVDPVETLTAE
;
A
#
# COMPACT_ATOMS: atom_id res chain seq x y z
N MET A 1 54.47 -3.50 10.16
CA MET A 1 54.55 -2.58 9.01
C MET A 1 53.41 -1.56 9.10
N SER A 2 53.71 -0.26 9.21
CA SER A 2 52.65 0.75 9.52
C SER A 2 51.78 1.10 8.30
N TRP A 3 50.47 1.02 8.48
CA TRP A 3 49.45 1.44 7.51
C TRP A 3 49.62 2.90 7.06
N ARG A 4 50.35 3.73 7.81
CA ARG A 4 50.63 5.15 7.52
C ARG A 4 51.36 5.38 6.18
N ARG A 5 52.16 4.41 5.66
CA ARG A 5 52.81 4.51 4.35
C ARG A 5 51.88 4.64 3.16
N PHE A 6 50.64 4.11 3.27
CA PHE A 6 49.65 4.18 2.19
C PHE A 6 48.99 5.56 2.08
N PHE A 7 49.03 6.34 3.15
CA PHE A 7 48.36 7.66 3.21
C PHE A 7 49.29 8.86 3.00
N ARG A 8 50.63 8.68 3.11
CA ARG A 8 51.65 9.75 2.93
C ARG A 8 52.56 9.50 1.72
N ARG A 9 51.99 9.14 0.59
CA ARG A 9 52.67 8.72 -0.64
C ARG A 9 53.71 9.71 -1.14
N ALA A 10 53.31 11.01 -1.28
CA ALA A 10 54.20 12.04 -1.80
C ALA A 10 55.42 12.31 -0.92
N GLN A 11 55.36 12.01 0.35
CA GLN A 11 56.52 12.12 1.25
C GLN A 11 57.42 10.91 1.06
N TRP A 12 56.89 9.72 1.03
CA TRP A 12 57.62 8.49 0.80
C TRP A 12 58.31 8.44 -0.58
N ASP A 13 57.69 8.96 -1.64
CA ASP A 13 58.31 9.07 -2.96
C ASP A 13 59.51 10.02 -2.96
N ARG A 14 59.44 11.10 -2.18
CA ARG A 14 60.56 12.06 -2.00
C ARG A 14 61.68 11.40 -1.19
N ASP A 15 61.34 10.82 -0.06
CA ASP A 15 62.32 10.16 0.83
C ASP A 15 63.09 9.08 0.04
N ARG A 16 62.43 8.28 -0.77
CA ARG A 16 63.05 7.22 -1.58
C ARG A 16 63.89 7.79 -2.76
N ALA A 17 63.45 8.90 -3.35
CA ALA A 17 64.23 9.54 -4.35
C ALA A 17 65.58 10.13 -3.79
N GLU A 18 65.55 10.62 -2.56
CA GLU A 18 66.72 11.02 -1.80
C GLU A 18 67.60 9.84 -1.46
N GLU A 19 67.02 8.74 -0.96
CA GLU A 19 67.77 7.49 -0.67
C GLU A 19 68.53 6.98 -1.91
N LEU A 20 67.87 6.94 -3.06
CA LEU A 20 68.52 6.49 -4.31
C LEU A 20 69.62 7.45 -4.75
N ARG A 21 69.47 8.78 -4.56
CA ARG A 21 70.51 9.78 -4.87
C ARG A 21 71.68 9.61 -3.92
N SER A 22 71.46 9.53 -2.62
CA SER A 22 72.48 9.29 -1.62
C SER A 22 73.24 8.00 -1.89
N TYR A 23 72.59 6.92 -2.32
CA TYR A 23 73.26 5.68 -2.71
C TYR A 23 74.20 5.89 -3.91
N ILE A 24 73.76 6.63 -4.96
CA ILE A 24 74.61 6.95 -6.13
C ILE A 24 75.80 7.81 -5.71
N GLU A 25 75.60 8.78 -4.80
CA GLU A 25 76.67 9.63 -4.29
C GLU A 25 77.68 8.82 -3.52
N ILE A 26 77.31 7.99 -2.54
CA ILE A 26 78.12 7.14 -1.75
C ILE A 26 78.93 6.18 -2.64
N GLU A 27 78.30 5.46 -3.54
CA GLU A 27 79.01 4.55 -4.46
C GLU A 27 79.97 5.28 -5.41
N THR A 28 79.64 6.51 -5.79
CA THR A 28 80.52 7.36 -6.60
C THR A 28 81.79 7.74 -5.84
N ASP A 29 81.61 8.15 -4.58
CA ASP A 29 82.76 8.49 -3.71
C ASP A 29 83.63 7.30 -3.43
N GLU A 30 83.04 6.10 -3.18
CA GLU A 30 83.82 4.90 -3.08
C GLU A 30 84.64 4.53 -4.33
N ASN A 31 84.06 4.69 -5.48
CA ASN A 31 84.73 4.45 -6.76
C ASN A 31 85.88 5.43 -7.01
N ILE A 32 85.69 6.70 -6.61
CA ILE A 32 86.78 7.71 -6.63
C ILE A 32 87.90 7.33 -5.68
N ALA A 33 87.60 6.89 -4.48
CA ALA A 33 88.61 6.40 -3.51
C ALA A 33 89.39 5.16 -4.00
N ARG A 34 88.78 4.35 -4.89
CA ARG A 34 89.41 3.24 -5.59
C ARG A 34 90.22 3.64 -6.82
N GLY A 35 90.37 4.97 -7.11
CA GLY A 35 91.24 5.49 -8.17
C GLY A 35 90.56 5.77 -9.49
N MET A 36 89.24 5.76 -9.57
CA MET A 36 88.54 6.10 -10.77
C MET A 36 88.39 7.63 -10.96
N SER A 37 88.39 8.12 -12.19
CA SER A 37 88.06 9.51 -12.42
C SER A 37 86.62 9.83 -12.04
N PRO A 38 86.21 11.05 -11.59
CA PRO A 38 84.89 11.37 -11.11
C PRO A 38 83.79 11.03 -12.10
N GLN A 39 84.04 11.20 -13.39
CA GLN A 39 83.04 10.89 -14.45
C GLN A 39 82.91 9.37 -14.65
N ALA A 40 83.95 8.62 -14.57
CA ALA A 40 84.00 7.15 -14.65
C ALA A 40 83.33 6.52 -13.41
N ALA A 41 83.58 7.06 -12.21
CA ALA A 41 83.04 6.65 -10.96
C ALA A 41 81.49 6.85 -10.91
N HIS A 42 81.01 8.00 -11.34
CA HIS A 42 79.58 8.28 -11.40
C HIS A 42 78.85 7.37 -12.41
N ARG A 43 79.45 7.10 -13.56
CA ARG A 43 78.92 6.20 -14.57
C ARG A 43 78.90 4.72 -14.03
N ALA A 44 79.90 4.30 -13.34
CA ALA A 44 79.96 2.96 -12.71
C ALA A 44 78.94 2.79 -11.63
N ALA A 45 78.72 3.80 -10.77
CA ALA A 45 77.65 3.82 -9.77
C ALA A 45 76.23 3.70 -10.40
N HIS A 46 75.95 4.40 -11.47
CA HIS A 46 74.72 4.29 -12.25
C HIS A 46 74.52 2.90 -12.90
N ILE A 47 75.61 2.33 -13.47
CA ILE A 47 75.56 0.98 -14.07
C ILE A 47 75.28 -0.08 -13.00
N LYS A 48 75.89 0.03 -11.80
CA LYS A 48 75.71 -0.89 -10.68
C LYS A 48 74.31 -0.82 -10.11
N LEU A 49 73.73 0.37 -9.95
CA LEU A 49 72.36 0.57 -9.48
C LEU A 49 71.31 0.14 -10.51
N GLY A 50 71.66 0.21 -11.77
CA GLY A 50 70.78 -0.06 -12.88
C GLY A 50 69.80 1.11 -13.21
N ASN A 51 68.67 0.76 -13.82
CA ASN A 51 67.69 1.79 -14.24
C ASN A 51 66.89 2.27 -13.01
N THR A 52 67.21 3.46 -12.52
CA THR A 52 66.60 4.11 -11.34
C THR A 52 65.09 4.33 -11.52
N VAL A 53 64.67 4.56 -12.75
CA VAL A 53 63.22 4.71 -13.05
C VAL A 53 62.47 3.41 -12.86
N ARG A 54 63.06 2.28 -13.29
CA ARG A 54 62.48 0.95 -13.11
C ARG A 54 62.43 0.56 -11.64
N ILE A 55 63.48 0.83 -10.89
CA ILE A 55 63.53 0.56 -9.44
C ILE A 55 62.43 1.38 -8.70
N ARG A 56 62.32 2.67 -9.03
CA ARG A 56 61.26 3.52 -8.46
C ARG A 56 59.86 3.01 -8.80
N GLU A 57 59.65 2.56 -10.03
CA GLU A 57 58.38 2.00 -10.47
C GLU A 57 58.04 0.68 -9.77
N GLU A 58 59.04 -0.17 -9.52
CA GLU A 58 58.88 -1.43 -8.81
C GLU A 58 58.60 -1.23 -7.32
N ILE A 59 59.25 -0.30 -6.66
CA ILE A 59 58.98 0.15 -5.29
C ILE A 59 57.61 0.80 -5.18
N TYR A 60 57.23 1.59 -6.17
CA TYR A 60 55.88 2.18 -6.22
C TYR A 60 54.79 1.09 -6.32
N ARG A 61 55.00 0.07 -7.14
CA ARG A 61 54.09 -1.09 -7.24
C ARG A 61 53.96 -1.88 -5.95
N MET A 62 55.06 -2.07 -5.22
CA MET A 62 55.07 -2.80 -3.93
C MET A 62 54.41 -2.01 -2.79
N ASN A 63 54.41 -0.69 -2.84
CA ASN A 63 53.88 0.20 -1.81
C ASN A 63 52.47 0.74 -2.12
N THR A 64 51.86 0.38 -3.25
CA THR A 64 50.55 0.79 -3.66
C THR A 64 49.59 -0.38 -3.72
N ILE A 65 48.38 -0.21 -3.14
CA ILE A 65 47.30 -1.12 -3.39
C ILE A 65 46.81 -0.78 -4.80
N SER A 66 47.43 -1.41 -5.78
CA SER A 66 47.20 -1.17 -7.23
C SER A 66 45.73 -1.07 -7.62
N PRO A 67 44.75 -1.84 -7.06
CA PRO A 67 43.34 -1.68 -7.38
C PRO A 67 42.74 -0.34 -6.90
N LEU A 68 43.14 0.13 -5.70
CA LEU A 68 42.61 1.36 -5.12
C LEU A 68 43.09 2.62 -5.87
N ASP A 69 44.36 2.64 -6.25
CA ASP A 69 44.91 3.74 -7.06
C ASP A 69 44.34 3.78 -8.46
N ALA A 70 44.10 2.62 -9.05
CA ALA A 70 43.44 2.52 -10.33
C ALA A 70 42.02 3.05 -10.23
N LEU A 71 41.26 2.64 -9.20
CA LEU A 71 39.89 3.14 -8.97
C LEU A 71 39.87 4.67 -8.73
N GLY A 72 40.82 5.19 -7.94
CA GLY A 72 40.93 6.62 -7.69
C GLY A 72 41.24 7.44 -8.94
N ARG A 73 42.03 6.91 -9.88
CA ARG A 73 42.27 7.52 -11.19
C ARG A 73 41.02 7.50 -12.06
N ASP A 74 40.36 6.34 -12.15
CA ASP A 74 39.17 6.15 -12.94
C ASP A 74 38.03 7.06 -12.44
N LEU A 75 37.89 7.22 -11.11
CA LEU A 75 36.93 8.12 -10.49
C LEU A 75 37.18 9.60 -10.87
N ARG A 76 38.44 10.05 -10.84
CA ARG A 76 38.80 11.41 -11.24
C ARG A 76 38.53 11.64 -12.73
N LEU A 77 38.81 10.64 -13.57
CA LEU A 77 38.51 10.70 -15.00
C LEU A 77 37.00 10.75 -15.26
N ALA A 78 36.22 9.93 -14.55
CA ALA A 78 34.76 9.94 -14.63
C ALA A 78 34.19 11.33 -14.24
N LEU A 79 34.63 11.89 -13.11
CA LEU A 79 34.19 13.21 -12.65
C LEU A 79 34.54 14.36 -13.64
N ARG A 80 35.73 14.31 -14.25
CA ARG A 80 36.11 15.27 -15.30
C ARG A 80 35.26 15.11 -16.56
N GLY A 81 34.97 13.86 -16.95
CA GLY A 81 34.10 13.54 -18.09
C GLY A 81 32.66 14.03 -17.92
N ILE A 82 32.13 13.94 -16.71
CA ILE A 82 30.81 14.43 -16.31
C ILE A 82 30.72 15.94 -16.43
N ARG A 83 31.73 16.67 -15.92
CA ARG A 83 31.76 18.14 -15.98
C ARG A 83 31.94 18.71 -17.39
N ARG A 84 32.63 18.01 -18.31
CA ARG A 84 32.88 18.46 -19.68
C ARG A 84 31.66 18.37 -20.61
N ARG A 85 30.65 17.56 -20.28
CA ARG A 85 29.44 17.36 -21.12
C ARG A 85 28.16 17.43 -20.27
N PRO A 86 27.77 18.64 -19.82
CA PRO A 86 26.67 18.80 -18.86
C PRO A 86 25.33 18.35 -19.41
N GLY A 87 25.01 18.54 -20.69
CA GLY A 87 23.75 18.12 -21.30
C GLY A 87 23.53 16.59 -21.26
N PHE A 88 24.58 15.80 -21.59
CA PHE A 88 24.53 14.34 -21.49
C PHE A 88 24.37 13.90 -20.04
N THR A 89 25.18 14.47 -19.16
CA THR A 89 25.16 14.15 -17.73
C THR A 89 23.79 14.43 -17.12
N LEU A 90 23.22 15.60 -17.42
CA LEU A 90 21.90 16.00 -16.92
C LEU A 90 20.81 15.03 -17.39
N ALA A 91 20.80 14.67 -18.68
CA ALA A 91 19.82 13.74 -19.22
C ALA A 91 19.90 12.36 -18.54
N VAL A 92 21.12 11.81 -18.36
CA VAL A 92 21.34 10.52 -17.70
C VAL A 92 20.95 10.59 -16.22
N VAL A 93 21.44 11.61 -15.50
CA VAL A 93 21.17 11.76 -14.07
C VAL A 93 19.67 11.96 -13.79
N LEU A 94 18.98 12.80 -14.57
CA LEU A 94 17.54 12.99 -14.41
C LEU A 94 16.74 11.71 -14.72
N THR A 95 17.11 10.99 -15.77
CA THR A 95 16.47 9.71 -16.12
C THR A 95 16.63 8.70 -14.99
N LEU A 96 17.84 8.56 -14.45
CA LEU A 96 18.12 7.66 -13.33
C LEU A 96 17.48 8.14 -12.03
N ALA A 97 17.48 9.44 -11.76
CA ALA A 97 16.87 10.02 -10.58
C ALA A 97 15.35 9.75 -10.53
N LEU A 98 14.65 9.88 -11.66
CA LEU A 98 13.25 9.53 -11.75
C LEU A 98 13.01 8.03 -11.51
N GLY A 99 13.77 7.17 -12.21
CA GLY A 99 13.63 5.72 -12.09
C GLY A 99 13.99 5.19 -10.69
N ILE A 100 15.15 5.59 -10.15
CA ILE A 100 15.60 5.18 -8.82
C ILE A 100 14.75 5.81 -7.74
N GLY A 101 14.39 7.09 -7.88
CA GLY A 101 13.55 7.81 -6.92
C GLY A 101 12.17 7.21 -6.77
N ALA A 102 11.50 6.92 -7.87
CA ALA A 102 10.19 6.25 -7.84
C ALA A 102 10.27 4.87 -7.19
N ASN A 103 11.29 4.05 -7.53
CA ASN A 103 11.51 2.75 -6.89
C ASN A 103 11.78 2.88 -5.40
N THR A 104 12.59 3.86 -5.00
CA THR A 104 12.90 4.12 -3.59
C THR A 104 11.68 4.57 -2.81
N ALA A 105 10.83 5.43 -3.39
CA ALA A 105 9.59 5.87 -2.77
C ALA A 105 8.61 4.71 -2.55
N ILE A 106 8.34 3.91 -3.59
CA ILE A 106 7.45 2.75 -3.47
C ILE A 106 8.04 1.70 -2.53
N PHE A 107 9.37 1.45 -2.58
CA PHE A 107 10.01 0.58 -1.61
C PHE A 107 9.87 1.11 -0.18
N GLY A 108 9.92 2.42 0.03
CA GLY A 108 9.65 3.04 1.34
C GLY A 108 8.25 2.70 1.85
N VAL A 109 7.23 2.75 0.99
CA VAL A 109 5.86 2.32 1.32
C VAL A 109 5.80 0.82 1.60
N VAL A 110 6.38 -0.02 0.71
CA VAL A 110 6.44 -1.47 0.88
C VAL A 110 7.16 -1.83 2.19
N ASN A 111 8.28 -1.18 2.48
CA ASN A 111 9.02 -1.42 3.72
C ASN A 111 8.21 -1.03 4.96
N GLY A 112 7.58 0.14 4.97
CA GLY A 112 6.75 0.60 6.10
C GLY A 112 5.54 -0.29 6.34
N VAL A 113 4.82 -0.64 5.28
CA VAL A 113 3.57 -1.40 5.37
C VAL A 113 3.81 -2.92 5.48
N LEU A 114 4.65 -3.48 4.58
CA LEU A 114 4.79 -4.94 4.44
C LEU A 114 6.01 -5.53 5.15
N LEU A 115 7.18 -4.87 5.13
CA LEU A 115 8.41 -5.51 5.58
C LEU A 115 8.73 -5.24 7.05
N LYS A 116 8.47 -4.04 7.54
CA LYS A 116 8.68 -3.69 8.95
C LYS A 116 7.84 -4.58 9.86
N PRO A 117 8.39 -5.14 10.94
CA PRO A 117 7.62 -5.85 11.95
C PRO A 117 6.61 -4.89 12.61
N LEU A 118 5.59 -5.45 13.25
CA LEU A 118 4.70 -4.66 14.11
C LEU A 118 5.51 -4.09 15.29
N PRO A 119 5.11 -2.93 15.86
CA PRO A 119 5.85 -2.25 16.92
C PRO A 119 5.66 -2.92 18.31
N TYR A 120 5.70 -4.25 18.34
CA TYR A 120 5.56 -5.05 19.55
C TYR A 120 6.78 -5.97 19.74
N PRO A 121 7.15 -6.27 21.00
CA PRO A 121 8.18 -7.26 21.27
C PRO A 121 7.86 -8.61 20.63
N ASN A 122 8.83 -9.25 19.99
CA ASN A 122 8.68 -10.55 19.34
C ASN A 122 7.42 -10.65 18.45
N ALA A 123 7.20 -9.65 17.60
CA ALA A 123 6.00 -9.53 16.78
C ALA A 123 5.72 -10.74 15.87
N SER A 124 6.73 -11.54 15.56
CA SER A 124 6.59 -12.79 14.79
C SER A 124 5.83 -13.90 15.51
N GLU A 125 5.73 -13.82 16.84
CA GLU A 125 4.97 -14.76 17.67
C GLU A 125 3.47 -14.38 17.79
N LEU A 126 3.11 -13.19 17.32
CA LEU A 126 1.74 -12.69 17.39
C LEU A 126 0.91 -13.20 16.22
N VAL A 127 -0.24 -13.79 16.55
CA VAL A 127 -1.21 -14.31 15.58
C VAL A 127 -2.62 -13.79 15.85
N SER A 128 -3.40 -13.67 14.77
CA SER A 128 -4.85 -13.48 14.81
C SER A 128 -5.54 -14.83 14.65
N ILE A 129 -6.53 -15.11 15.46
CA ILE A 129 -7.31 -16.35 15.40
C ILE A 129 -8.68 -16.04 14.81
N LYS A 130 -8.99 -16.71 13.72
CA LYS A 130 -10.28 -16.69 13.05
C LYS A 130 -10.71 -18.13 12.77
N HIS A 131 -11.92 -18.29 12.33
CA HIS A 131 -12.46 -19.56 11.88
C HIS A 131 -13.12 -19.39 10.52
N THR A 132 -13.30 -20.47 9.82
CA THR A 132 -14.21 -20.59 8.68
C THR A 132 -15.40 -21.44 9.08
N ALA A 133 -16.54 -21.21 8.47
CA ALA A 133 -17.74 -22.02 8.67
C ALA A 133 -18.37 -22.34 7.29
N PRO A 134 -17.74 -23.23 6.50
CA PRO A 134 -18.14 -23.48 5.10
C PRO A 134 -19.55 -24.09 5.03
N GLY A 135 -19.96 -24.92 5.99
CA GLY A 135 -21.32 -25.44 6.05
C GLY A 135 -22.39 -24.37 6.29
N PHE A 136 -21.98 -23.19 6.75
CA PHE A 136 -22.85 -22.03 6.97
C PHE A 136 -22.61 -20.91 5.92
N GLY A 137 -21.72 -21.15 4.95
CA GLY A 137 -21.39 -20.17 3.91
C GLY A 137 -20.60 -18.96 4.40
N VAL A 138 -19.99 -19.03 5.59
CA VAL A 138 -19.22 -17.93 6.20
C VAL A 138 -17.73 -18.16 6.00
N PRO A 139 -17.06 -17.36 5.15
CA PRO A 139 -15.64 -17.52 4.88
C PRO A 139 -14.76 -17.06 6.05
N VAL A 140 -15.26 -16.16 6.90
CA VAL A 140 -14.53 -15.66 8.07
C VAL A 140 -15.50 -15.54 9.25
N LEU A 141 -15.30 -16.37 10.27
CA LEU A 141 -16.02 -16.35 11.51
C LEU A 141 -15.09 -15.83 12.62
N ARG A 142 -15.56 -14.84 13.37
CA ARG A 142 -14.82 -14.29 14.52
C ARG A 142 -14.81 -15.26 15.70
N MET A 143 -14.11 -14.93 16.76
CA MET A 143 -14.08 -15.74 17.97
C MET A 143 -15.28 -15.45 18.88
N SER A 144 -15.85 -16.50 19.47
CA SER A 144 -16.81 -16.37 20.54
C SER A 144 -16.13 -16.32 21.92
N ALA A 145 -16.84 -15.79 22.90
CA ALA A 145 -16.34 -15.81 24.29
C ALA A 145 -16.19 -17.22 24.86
N SER A 146 -17.05 -18.15 24.46
CA SER A 146 -16.94 -19.55 24.87
C SER A 146 -15.71 -20.25 24.27
N GLN A 147 -15.37 -19.94 23.00
CA GLN A 147 -14.11 -20.41 22.39
C GLN A 147 -12.89 -19.86 23.12
N TYR A 148 -12.91 -18.56 23.49
CA TYR A 148 -11.81 -17.95 24.24
C TYR A 148 -11.50 -18.70 25.53
N PHE A 149 -12.51 -19.03 26.33
CA PHE A 149 -12.28 -19.79 27.57
C PHE A 149 -11.75 -21.18 27.27
N THR A 150 -12.34 -21.91 26.31
CA THR A 150 -11.86 -23.23 25.94
C THR A 150 -10.41 -23.22 25.48
N TYR A 151 -10.05 -22.30 24.58
CA TYR A 151 -8.69 -22.23 24.02
C TYR A 151 -7.65 -21.74 25.04
N ARG A 152 -8.09 -20.94 26.01
CA ARG A 152 -7.23 -20.49 27.10
C ARG A 152 -6.96 -21.62 28.12
N GLU A 153 -7.94 -22.43 28.40
CA GLU A 153 -7.86 -23.52 29.40
C GLU A 153 -7.22 -24.80 28.84
N GLU A 154 -7.55 -25.16 27.61
CA GLU A 154 -7.11 -26.38 26.93
C GLU A 154 -5.94 -26.20 25.96
N GLY A 155 -5.61 -24.97 25.61
CA GLY A 155 -4.59 -24.66 24.65
C GLY A 155 -3.18 -24.92 25.15
N ARG A 156 -2.37 -25.57 24.31
CA ARG A 156 -0.99 -25.95 24.63
C ARG A 156 0.05 -25.02 24.02
N VAL A 157 -0.33 -24.32 22.97
CA VAL A 157 0.57 -23.56 22.07
C VAL A 157 0.63 -22.06 22.39
N PHE A 158 -0.35 -21.55 23.14
CA PHE A 158 -0.45 -20.14 23.46
C PHE A 158 0.27 -19.79 24.77
N GLN A 159 1.00 -18.67 24.77
CA GLN A 159 1.49 -18.05 26.00
C GLN A 159 0.42 -17.15 26.60
N HIS A 160 -0.21 -16.35 25.77
CA HIS A 160 -1.34 -15.48 26.10
C HIS A 160 -2.32 -15.49 24.93
N LEU A 161 -3.62 -15.46 25.26
CA LEU A 161 -4.71 -15.37 24.31
C LEU A 161 -5.70 -14.32 24.80
N GLY A 162 -6.04 -13.36 23.95
CA GLY A 162 -6.97 -12.31 24.32
C GLY A 162 -8.01 -11.99 23.24
N LEU A 163 -9.15 -11.51 23.70
CA LEU A 163 -10.20 -10.95 22.86
C LEU A 163 -10.09 -9.43 22.84
N TYR A 164 -10.47 -8.82 21.73
CA TYR A 164 -10.60 -7.38 21.64
C TYR A 164 -11.74 -6.97 20.70
N GLY A 165 -12.19 -5.73 20.90
CA GLY A 165 -13.13 -5.05 20.03
C GLY A 165 -12.87 -3.55 20.06
N ASP A 166 -13.33 -2.85 19.04
CA ASP A 166 -13.34 -1.42 18.98
C ASP A 166 -14.72 -0.86 19.29
N GLY A 167 -14.76 0.32 19.91
CA GLY A 167 -16.00 0.97 20.25
C GLY A 167 -15.80 2.45 20.60
N GLY A 168 -16.86 3.06 21.02
CA GLY A 168 -16.83 4.38 21.64
C GLY A 168 -17.35 4.29 23.06
N GLN A 169 -16.77 5.06 23.96
CA GLN A 169 -17.22 5.19 25.34
C GLN A 169 -17.43 6.65 25.68
N THR A 170 -18.56 6.95 26.31
CA THR A 170 -18.88 8.31 26.73
C THR A 170 -18.17 8.61 28.04
N ILE A 171 -17.30 9.60 28.04
CA ILE A 171 -16.63 10.10 29.25
C ILE A 171 -17.35 11.39 29.67
N THR A 172 -17.82 11.40 30.94
CA THR A 172 -18.50 12.55 31.55
C THR A 172 -17.81 12.94 32.86
N GLY A 173 -18.10 14.15 33.33
CA GLY A 173 -17.50 14.67 34.56
C GLY A 173 -16.20 15.47 34.36
N LEU A 174 -15.83 15.73 33.12
CA LEU A 174 -14.66 16.52 32.74
C LEU A 174 -15.04 17.78 31.90
N GLY A 175 -16.28 18.23 31.96
CA GLY A 175 -16.88 19.27 31.13
C GLY A 175 -17.96 18.70 30.21
N GLU A 176 -17.96 19.05 28.91
CA GLU A 176 -18.90 18.49 27.96
C GLU A 176 -18.72 16.97 27.82
N PRO A 177 -19.83 16.21 27.63
CA PRO A 177 -19.75 14.78 27.35
C PRO A 177 -18.92 14.51 26.12
N GLU A 178 -17.87 13.70 26.27
CA GLU A 178 -16.95 13.33 25.19
C GLU A 178 -17.11 11.86 24.83
N GLN A 179 -17.20 11.56 23.55
CA GLN A 179 -17.12 10.18 23.07
C GLN A 179 -15.66 9.84 22.79
N ALA A 180 -15.00 9.22 23.74
CA ALA A 180 -13.66 8.71 23.57
C ALA A 180 -13.69 7.40 22.74
N ARG A 181 -12.75 7.27 21.80
CA ARG A 181 -12.56 6.01 21.10
C ARG A 181 -11.97 4.97 22.04
N ALA A 182 -12.70 3.91 22.25
CA ALA A 182 -12.34 2.88 23.19
C ALA A 182 -11.86 1.62 22.48
N LEU A 183 -10.76 1.07 22.97
CA LEU A 183 -10.37 -0.30 22.74
C LEU A 183 -10.86 -1.13 23.92
N VAL A 184 -11.74 -2.06 23.66
CA VAL A 184 -12.23 -2.98 24.70
C VAL A 184 -11.54 -4.32 24.55
N MET A 185 -10.98 -4.87 25.64
CA MET A 185 -10.20 -6.10 25.54
C MET A 185 -10.18 -6.88 26.85
N THR A 186 -9.91 -8.17 26.74
CA THR A 186 -9.62 -9.01 27.92
C THR A 186 -8.24 -8.65 28.48
N TYR A 187 -8.02 -8.95 29.76
CA TYR A 187 -6.74 -8.60 30.41
C TYR A 187 -5.53 -9.28 29.76
N ASP A 188 -5.70 -10.47 29.21
CA ASP A 188 -4.65 -11.23 28.54
C ASP A 188 -4.19 -10.58 27.21
N ALA A 189 -5.04 -9.79 26.58
CA ALA A 189 -4.71 -9.21 25.26
C ALA A 189 -3.55 -8.21 25.32
N LEU A 190 -3.47 -7.37 26.37
CA LEU A 190 -2.31 -6.49 26.57
C LEU A 190 -1.05 -7.27 26.95
N LEU A 191 -1.21 -8.37 27.72
CA LEU A 191 -0.09 -9.26 28.04
C LEU A 191 0.45 -9.95 26.78
N ALA A 192 -0.46 -10.38 25.88
CA ALA A 192 -0.07 -10.95 24.61
C ALA A 192 0.75 -9.97 23.74
N LEU A 193 0.40 -8.68 23.75
CA LEU A 193 1.20 -7.64 23.03
C LEU A 193 2.58 -7.39 23.67
N GLY A 194 2.76 -7.67 24.96
CA GLY A 194 4.03 -7.50 25.68
C GLY A 194 4.39 -6.04 25.94
N VAL A 195 3.42 -5.11 25.87
CA VAL A 195 3.64 -3.68 26.10
C VAL A 195 3.40 -3.36 27.56
N GLN A 196 4.32 -2.63 28.20
CA GLN A 196 4.19 -2.18 29.56
C GLN A 196 3.64 -0.74 29.62
N PRO A 197 2.85 -0.38 30.63
CA PRO A 197 2.36 0.97 30.82
C PRO A 197 3.52 1.91 31.25
N GLN A 198 3.44 3.19 30.85
CA GLN A 198 4.36 4.22 31.28
C GLN A 198 4.12 4.62 32.74
N LEU A 199 2.85 4.62 33.17
CA LEU A 199 2.43 4.93 34.53
C LEU A 199 1.40 3.89 34.98
N GLY A 200 1.42 3.54 36.25
CA GLY A 200 0.46 2.63 36.84
C GLY A 200 0.69 1.15 36.46
N ARG A 201 -0.39 0.42 36.21
CA ARG A 201 -0.37 -1.02 35.92
C ARG A 201 -1.32 -1.42 34.79
N LEU A 202 -1.13 -2.60 34.25
CA LEU A 202 -2.07 -3.26 33.32
C LEU A 202 -3.24 -3.89 34.10
N PHE A 203 -4.24 -4.35 33.33
CA PHE A 203 -5.32 -5.17 33.86
C PHE A 203 -4.78 -6.52 34.37
N THR A 204 -5.42 -7.03 35.42
CA THR A 204 -5.15 -8.32 36.01
C THR A 204 -6.37 -9.23 35.89
N GLU A 205 -6.20 -10.52 36.14
CA GLU A 205 -7.31 -11.48 36.19
C GLU A 205 -8.35 -11.14 37.30
N ALA A 206 -7.89 -10.56 38.40
CA ALA A 206 -8.77 -10.08 39.46
C ALA A 206 -9.72 -8.97 39.00
N ASP A 207 -9.22 -8.07 38.14
CA ASP A 207 -10.03 -6.99 37.55
C ASP A 207 -11.11 -7.53 36.59
N ALA A 208 -10.87 -8.70 35.97
CA ALA A 208 -11.77 -9.31 34.98
C ALA A 208 -12.94 -10.11 35.58
N LYS A 209 -12.98 -10.31 36.90
CA LYS A 209 -14.05 -11.04 37.53
C LYS A 209 -15.38 -10.29 37.38
N PRO A 210 -16.45 -10.97 36.93
CA PRO A 210 -17.75 -10.35 36.81
C PRO A 210 -18.19 -9.81 38.19
N SER A 211 -18.51 -8.55 38.23
CA SER A 211 -19.06 -7.90 39.39
C SER A 211 -20.51 -8.37 39.52
N GLY A 212 -20.85 -9.09 40.58
CA GLY A 212 -22.22 -9.47 40.85
C GLY A 212 -23.15 -8.27 41.11
N PRO A 213 -24.47 -8.49 41.32
CA PRO A 213 -25.44 -7.42 41.59
C PRO A 213 -25.07 -6.49 42.74
N ALA A 214 -24.23 -6.96 43.65
CA ALA A 214 -23.75 -6.20 44.82
C ALA A 214 -22.62 -5.19 44.49
N ALA A 215 -22.09 -5.19 43.24
CA ALA A 215 -20.98 -4.32 42.84
C ALA A 215 -21.46 -3.05 42.10
N ILE A 216 -22.71 -2.67 42.30
CA ILE A 216 -23.20 -1.36 41.84
C ILE A 216 -22.38 -0.25 42.50
N GLY A 217 -21.61 0.52 41.70
CA GLY A 217 -20.76 1.60 42.19
C GLY A 217 -19.29 1.24 42.36
N VAL A 218 -18.85 0.01 42.10
CA VAL A 218 -17.42 -0.34 42.06
C VAL A 218 -16.83 0.25 40.77
N ALA A 219 -15.78 1.02 40.93
CA ALA A 219 -15.11 1.65 39.78
C ALA A 219 -14.41 0.59 38.91
N ARG A 220 -14.69 0.61 37.59
CA ARG A 220 -14.06 -0.30 36.64
C ARG A 220 -12.67 0.21 36.26
N PRO A 221 -11.68 -0.65 36.11
CA PRO A 221 -10.37 -0.24 35.71
C PRO A 221 -10.37 0.33 34.28
N LEU A 222 -9.65 1.45 34.08
CA LEU A 222 -9.50 2.14 32.82
C LEU A 222 -8.01 2.45 32.60
N ILE A 223 -7.52 2.22 31.37
CA ILE A 223 -6.18 2.61 30.98
C ILE A 223 -6.32 3.70 29.90
N LEU A 224 -5.53 4.77 30.04
CA LEU A 224 -5.49 5.86 29.07
C LEU A 224 -4.37 5.63 28.07
N THR A 225 -4.54 6.10 26.82
CA THR A 225 -3.41 6.24 25.91
C THR A 225 -2.62 7.51 26.25
N HIS A 226 -1.34 7.55 25.89
CA HIS A 226 -0.48 8.72 26.13
C HIS A 226 -1.07 10.00 25.53
N ALA A 227 -1.55 9.93 24.28
CA ALA A 227 -2.12 11.09 23.58
C ALA A 227 -3.36 11.65 24.30
N TYR A 228 -4.26 10.77 24.76
CA TYR A 228 -5.45 11.18 25.51
C TYR A 228 -5.08 11.79 26.87
N TRP A 229 -4.14 11.18 27.60
CA TRP A 229 -3.62 11.67 28.86
C TRP A 229 -2.99 13.06 28.71
N GLN A 230 -2.17 13.29 27.68
CA GLN A 230 -1.59 14.61 27.42
C GLN A 230 -2.67 15.64 27.06
N ARG A 231 -3.58 15.28 26.13
CA ARG A 231 -4.62 16.21 25.64
C ARG A 231 -5.60 16.62 26.74
N ARG A 232 -6.03 15.67 27.59
CA ARG A 232 -7.13 15.90 28.53
C ARG A 232 -6.68 16.21 29.94
N PHE A 233 -5.51 15.74 30.34
CA PHE A 233 -4.98 15.90 31.69
C PHE A 233 -3.62 16.60 31.73
N GLY A 234 -3.13 17.16 30.61
CA GLY A 234 -1.88 17.91 30.55
C GLY A 234 -0.64 17.12 30.97
N GLY A 235 -0.70 15.79 30.94
CA GLY A 235 0.43 14.96 31.39
C GLY A 235 0.55 14.86 32.94
N ASP A 236 -0.50 15.19 33.67
CA ASP A 236 -0.49 15.13 35.17
C ASP A 236 -0.42 13.64 35.60
N ARG A 237 0.62 13.33 36.42
CA ARG A 237 0.84 12.00 36.97
C ARG A 237 -0.18 11.59 38.03
N SER A 238 -0.84 12.57 38.65
CA SER A 238 -1.89 12.31 39.64
C SER A 238 -3.18 11.74 39.05
N VAL A 239 -3.21 11.53 37.72
CA VAL A 239 -4.32 10.89 37.01
C VAL A 239 -4.54 9.44 37.45
N ILE A 240 -3.52 8.74 37.95
CA ILE A 240 -3.63 7.38 38.49
C ILE A 240 -4.48 7.40 39.78
N GLY A 241 -5.49 6.54 39.85
CA GLY A 241 -6.48 6.51 40.92
C GLY A 241 -7.65 7.51 40.74
N ARG A 242 -7.59 8.40 39.74
CA ARG A 242 -8.68 9.32 39.45
C ARG A 242 -9.90 8.60 38.92
N ARG A 243 -11.07 8.93 39.46
CA ARG A 243 -12.35 8.39 39.04
C ARG A 243 -13.00 9.25 37.98
N LEU A 244 -13.46 8.60 36.94
CA LEU A 244 -14.20 9.17 35.81
C LEU A 244 -15.54 8.46 35.67
N LEU A 245 -16.48 9.08 34.98
CA LEU A 245 -17.71 8.37 34.57
C LEU A 245 -17.57 7.95 33.12
N VAL A 246 -17.54 6.64 32.87
CA VAL A 246 -17.47 6.03 31.55
C VAL A 246 -18.80 5.31 31.31
N ASP A 247 -19.55 5.74 30.30
CA ASP A 247 -20.91 5.27 30.02
C ASP A 247 -21.82 5.33 31.27
N SER A 248 -21.68 6.41 32.06
CA SER A 248 -22.37 6.62 33.33
C SER A 248 -21.99 5.64 34.45
N ASN A 249 -20.98 4.79 34.28
CA ASN A 249 -20.42 3.95 35.33
C ASN A 249 -19.14 4.55 35.88
N PRO A 250 -18.86 4.45 37.17
CA PRO A 250 -17.59 4.86 37.72
C PRO A 250 -16.45 4.00 37.14
N ALA A 251 -15.39 4.68 36.67
CA ALA A 251 -14.16 4.04 36.19
C ALA A 251 -12.97 4.68 36.90
N GLU A 252 -11.96 3.90 37.24
CA GLU A 252 -10.73 4.34 37.88
C GLU A 252 -9.56 4.21 36.91
N VAL A 253 -8.82 5.27 36.69
CA VAL A 253 -7.61 5.24 35.86
C VAL A 253 -6.51 4.49 36.60
N ILE A 254 -6.14 3.31 36.10
CA ILE A 254 -5.13 2.45 36.69
C ILE A 254 -3.78 2.48 35.97
N GLY A 255 -3.76 2.99 34.75
CA GLY A 255 -2.53 3.03 33.94
C GLY A 255 -2.60 4.01 32.79
N VAL A 256 -1.42 4.37 32.27
CA VAL A 256 -1.23 5.16 31.05
C VAL A 256 -0.26 4.40 30.15
N MET A 257 -0.66 4.17 28.90
CA MET A 257 0.21 3.53 27.93
C MET A 257 1.39 4.42 27.54
N PRO A 258 2.53 3.86 27.10
CA PRO A 258 3.68 4.64 26.69
C PRO A 258 3.40 5.48 25.46
N ASP A 259 4.21 6.52 25.27
CA ASP A 259 4.20 7.29 24.03
C ASP A 259 4.50 6.39 22.82
N GLY A 260 3.79 6.63 21.73
CA GLY A 260 3.91 5.80 20.51
C GLY A 260 3.17 4.45 20.59
N PHE A 261 2.48 4.12 21.70
CA PHE A 261 1.59 2.96 21.72
C PHE A 261 0.47 3.11 20.72
N ARG A 262 0.38 2.15 19.82
CA ARG A 262 -0.71 2.02 18.84
C ARG A 262 -1.24 0.60 18.91
N PHE A 263 -2.55 0.48 18.92
CA PHE A 263 -3.17 -0.83 18.82
C PHE A 263 -3.44 -1.15 17.35
N LEU A 264 -2.62 -2.05 16.80
CA LEU A 264 -2.65 -2.46 15.40
C LEU A 264 -2.59 -1.24 14.46
N ASP A 265 -3.56 -1.08 13.57
CA ASP A 265 -3.71 0.11 12.72
C ASP A 265 -5.08 0.77 12.94
N MET A 266 -5.55 0.79 14.18
CA MET A 266 -6.84 1.39 14.53
C MET A 266 -6.85 2.88 14.21
N LYS A 267 -7.76 3.30 13.31
CA LYS A 267 -7.92 4.70 12.91
C LYS A 267 -9.37 5.19 13.08
N PRO A 268 -9.61 6.32 13.75
CA PRO A 268 -8.66 7.03 14.60
C PRO A 268 -8.12 6.15 15.73
N ALA A 269 -6.95 6.48 16.28
CA ALA A 269 -6.32 5.73 17.36
C ALA A 269 -7.24 5.64 18.60
N ALA A 270 -7.10 4.55 19.36
CA ALA A 270 -7.78 4.44 20.63
C ALA A 270 -7.31 5.53 21.61
N GLU A 271 -8.23 6.03 22.40
CA GLU A 271 -7.99 7.05 23.42
C GLU A 271 -8.00 6.45 24.81
N VAL A 272 -8.87 5.48 25.01
CA VAL A 272 -8.99 4.73 26.27
C VAL A 272 -9.02 3.24 25.99
N ILE A 273 -8.59 2.46 26.97
CA ILE A 273 -8.61 1.01 26.94
C ILE A 273 -9.44 0.54 28.12
N SER A 274 -10.49 -0.23 27.84
CA SER A 274 -11.42 -0.74 28.84
C SER A 274 -11.39 -2.25 28.88
N LEU A 275 -11.65 -2.80 30.05
CA LEU A 275 -11.65 -4.23 30.28
C LEU A 275 -12.98 -4.87 29.85
N ILE A 276 -12.92 -5.94 29.08
CA ILE A 276 -14.05 -6.83 28.84
C ILE A 276 -14.21 -7.74 30.06
N THR A 277 -15.36 -7.64 30.72
CA THR A 277 -15.76 -8.59 31.77
C THR A 277 -16.79 -9.56 31.21
N ILE A 278 -16.51 -10.86 31.27
CA ILE A 278 -17.34 -11.92 30.67
C ILE A 278 -17.89 -12.78 31.79
N ASP A 279 -19.22 -12.89 31.86
CA ASP A 279 -19.88 -13.83 32.78
C ASP A 279 -19.93 -15.23 32.14
N ARG A 280 -19.07 -16.11 32.63
CA ARG A 280 -18.92 -17.48 32.10
C ARG A 280 -20.24 -18.28 32.22
N GLY A 281 -21.05 -18.00 33.23
CA GLY A 281 -22.30 -18.74 33.50
C GLY A 281 -23.43 -18.48 32.49
N ARG A 282 -23.23 -17.46 31.61
CA ARG A 282 -24.20 -17.07 30.57
C ARG A 282 -23.75 -17.38 29.16
N LEU A 283 -22.60 -18.02 29.00
CA LEU A 283 -22.05 -18.29 27.66
C LEU A 283 -22.71 -19.52 27.04
N THR A 284 -22.88 -19.40 25.73
CA THR A 284 -23.40 -20.42 24.82
C THR A 284 -22.48 -20.61 23.63
N LEU A 285 -22.79 -21.56 22.76
CA LEU A 285 -22.05 -21.86 21.54
C LEU A 285 -22.28 -20.79 20.41
N ASP A 286 -22.49 -19.54 20.78
CA ASP A 286 -22.76 -18.42 19.85
C ASP A 286 -21.92 -17.19 20.19
N GLY A 287 -22.30 -16.03 19.69
CA GLY A 287 -21.65 -14.77 20.02
C GLY A 287 -20.28 -14.56 19.35
N PHE A 288 -20.13 -14.95 18.11
CA PHE A 288 -18.90 -14.79 17.32
C PHE A 288 -18.60 -13.31 16.97
N ASN A 289 -18.48 -12.48 18.01
CA ASN A 289 -18.42 -11.01 17.89
C ASN A 289 -17.05 -10.42 18.14
N PHE A 290 -16.10 -11.19 18.65
CA PHE A 290 -14.81 -10.68 19.08
C PHE A 290 -13.71 -10.92 18.04
N SER A 291 -12.85 -9.95 17.85
CA SER A 291 -11.54 -10.18 17.28
C SER A 291 -10.61 -10.76 18.34
N SER A 292 -9.65 -11.54 17.94
CA SER A 292 -8.72 -12.17 18.87
C SER A 292 -7.28 -11.99 18.44
N LEU A 293 -6.41 -11.97 19.40
CA LEU A 293 -4.96 -12.02 19.22
C LEU A 293 -4.35 -12.98 20.24
N ALA A 294 -3.30 -13.65 19.85
CA ALA A 294 -2.57 -14.54 20.74
C ALA A 294 -1.05 -14.39 20.52
N ARG A 295 -0.31 -14.71 21.56
CA ARG A 295 1.14 -14.92 21.47
C ARG A 295 1.41 -16.42 21.53
N LEU A 296 2.09 -16.92 20.52
CA LEU A 296 2.57 -18.30 20.49
C LEU A 296 3.74 -18.49 21.47
N LYS A 297 3.87 -19.68 22.02
CA LYS A 297 5.10 -20.06 22.74
C LYS A 297 6.28 -20.10 21.78
N PRO A 298 7.51 -19.84 22.26
CA PRO A 298 8.71 -19.87 21.42
C PRO A 298 8.84 -21.20 20.66
N GLY A 299 9.11 -21.10 19.37
CA GLY A 299 9.32 -22.25 18.48
C GLY A 299 8.04 -22.92 17.94
N ILE A 300 6.85 -22.47 18.33
CA ILE A 300 5.59 -22.98 17.79
C ILE A 300 5.27 -22.30 16.45
N THR A 301 4.88 -23.10 15.45
CA THR A 301 4.48 -22.59 14.14
C THR A 301 2.97 -22.30 14.07
N VAL A 302 2.56 -21.51 13.08
CA VAL A 302 1.13 -21.26 12.81
C VAL A 302 0.39 -22.57 12.48
N ALA A 303 1.07 -23.52 11.84
CA ALA A 303 0.49 -24.83 11.53
C ALA A 303 0.21 -25.65 12.79
N ASP A 304 1.14 -25.68 13.75
CA ASP A 304 0.96 -26.33 15.05
C ASP A 304 -0.20 -25.72 15.83
N ALA A 305 -0.32 -24.38 15.78
CA ALA A 305 -1.40 -23.67 16.44
C ALA A 305 -2.76 -23.94 15.79
N ASN A 306 -2.85 -24.04 14.47
CA ASN A 306 -4.06 -24.47 13.78
C ASN A 306 -4.47 -25.90 14.17
N ALA A 307 -3.51 -26.82 14.26
CA ALA A 307 -3.76 -28.20 14.68
C ALA A 307 -4.26 -28.27 16.13
N ASP A 308 -3.70 -27.47 17.05
CA ASP A 308 -4.13 -27.43 18.43
C ASP A 308 -5.56 -26.87 18.57
N ILE A 309 -5.91 -25.81 17.83
CA ILE A 309 -7.29 -25.29 17.81
C ILE A 309 -8.27 -26.32 17.23
N ALA A 310 -7.90 -26.99 16.12
CA ALA A 310 -8.73 -28.02 15.54
C ALA A 310 -9.03 -29.14 16.55
N ARG A 311 -8.07 -29.53 17.39
CA ARG A 311 -8.24 -30.46 18.51
C ARG A 311 -9.20 -29.94 19.56
N MET A 312 -9.22 -28.63 19.80
CA MET A 312 -10.07 -28.02 20.85
C MET A 312 -11.52 -27.78 20.41
N LEU A 313 -11.81 -27.72 19.11
CA LEU A 313 -13.18 -27.48 18.62
C LEU A 313 -14.20 -28.51 19.11
N PRO A 314 -13.94 -29.82 19.08
CA PRO A 314 -14.86 -30.80 19.69
C PRO A 314 -15.01 -30.63 21.22
N ILE A 315 -13.93 -30.23 21.91
CA ILE A 315 -13.99 -29.96 23.35
C ILE A 315 -14.91 -28.77 23.61
N TRP A 316 -14.73 -27.66 22.85
CA TRP A 316 -15.58 -26.48 22.91
C TRP A 316 -17.04 -26.82 22.66
N LEU A 317 -17.36 -27.58 21.61
CA LEU A 317 -18.73 -27.96 21.26
C LEU A 317 -19.42 -28.77 22.38
N ASN A 318 -18.67 -29.63 23.06
CA ASN A 318 -19.21 -30.46 24.16
C ASN A 318 -19.31 -29.69 25.47
N ALA A 319 -18.42 -28.78 25.78
CA ALA A 319 -18.32 -28.05 27.03
C ALA A 319 -19.42 -26.99 27.24
N TRP A 320 -19.98 -26.43 26.18
CA TRP A 320 -20.90 -25.30 26.28
C TRP A 320 -22.32 -25.65 25.84
N PRO A 321 -23.36 -25.00 26.41
CA PRO A 321 -24.75 -25.22 26.01
C PRO A 321 -25.02 -24.62 24.62
N ALA A 322 -25.89 -25.22 23.84
CA ALA A 322 -26.43 -24.62 22.63
C ALA A 322 -27.28 -23.39 22.98
N PRO A 323 -27.26 -22.35 22.14
CA PRO A 323 -28.11 -21.18 22.32
C PRO A 323 -29.59 -21.55 22.10
N LEU A 324 -30.47 -20.89 22.85
CA LEU A 324 -31.93 -21.20 22.90
C LEU A 324 -32.64 -21.03 21.55
N ASN A 325 -32.06 -20.21 20.66
CA ASN A 325 -32.61 -19.94 19.33
C ASN A 325 -32.16 -20.93 18.26
N LEU A 326 -31.29 -21.89 18.56
CA LEU A 326 -30.87 -22.95 17.65
C LEU A 326 -31.46 -24.30 18.09
N ALA A 327 -31.74 -25.16 17.11
CA ALA A 327 -32.38 -26.46 17.35
C ALA A 327 -31.42 -27.54 17.87
N GLY A 328 -30.31 -27.15 18.52
CA GLY A 328 -29.37 -28.08 19.14
C GLY A 328 -27.92 -27.85 18.68
N LYS A 329 -27.02 -28.68 19.22
CA LYS A 329 -25.56 -28.61 18.87
C LYS A 329 -25.28 -29.11 17.46
N GLU A 330 -26.10 -30.00 16.95
CA GLU A 330 -25.99 -30.59 15.61
C GLU A 330 -26.00 -29.52 14.50
N VAL A 331 -26.70 -28.41 14.74
CA VAL A 331 -26.73 -27.27 13.85
C VAL A 331 -25.34 -26.62 13.76
N ILE A 332 -24.66 -26.47 14.88
CA ILE A 332 -23.32 -25.86 14.94
C ILE A 332 -22.26 -26.83 14.36
N GLU A 333 -22.43 -28.14 14.57
CA GLU A 333 -21.60 -29.16 13.93
C GLU A 333 -21.70 -29.09 12.40
N SER A 334 -22.90 -28.88 11.86
CA SER A 334 -23.12 -28.76 10.43
C SER A 334 -22.40 -27.56 9.79
N TRP A 335 -21.99 -26.57 10.56
CA TRP A 335 -21.23 -25.44 10.08
C TRP A 335 -19.80 -25.82 9.68
N HIS A 336 -19.29 -26.96 10.13
CA HIS A 336 -17.92 -27.43 9.84
C HIS A 336 -16.88 -26.36 10.16
N ILE A 337 -16.98 -25.81 11.39
CA ILE A 337 -16.07 -24.77 11.85
C ILE A 337 -14.64 -25.29 11.80
N ALA A 338 -13.76 -24.56 11.12
CA ALA A 338 -12.35 -24.87 11.03
C ALA A 338 -11.50 -23.66 11.40
N PRO A 339 -10.36 -23.84 12.08
CA PRO A 339 -9.49 -22.73 12.45
C PRO A 339 -8.77 -22.13 11.24
N THR A 340 -8.54 -20.84 11.31
CA THR A 340 -7.74 -20.10 10.34
C THR A 340 -6.90 -19.08 11.10
N LEU A 341 -5.67 -19.48 11.47
CA LEU A 341 -4.72 -18.58 12.10
C LEU A 341 -3.84 -17.94 11.03
N GLN A 342 -3.54 -16.68 11.24
CA GLN A 342 -2.59 -15.95 10.44
C GLN A 342 -1.70 -15.06 11.30
N PRO A 343 -0.48 -14.73 10.88
CA PRO A 343 0.33 -13.73 11.55
C PRO A 343 -0.47 -12.44 11.76
N LEU A 344 -0.38 -11.85 12.95
CA LEU A 344 -1.13 -10.63 13.28
C LEU A 344 -0.81 -9.49 12.31
N LYS A 345 0.39 -9.47 11.75
CA LYS A 345 0.81 -8.52 10.72
C LYS A 345 -0.03 -8.64 9.45
N ASP A 346 -0.35 -9.86 9.01
CA ASP A 346 -1.14 -10.09 7.80
C ASP A 346 -2.59 -9.63 7.99
N GLU A 347 -3.11 -9.71 9.22
CA GLU A 347 -4.39 -9.13 9.61
C GLU A 347 -4.39 -7.60 9.45
N VAL A 348 -3.33 -6.93 9.91
CA VAL A 348 -3.18 -5.47 9.84
C VAL A 348 -3.00 -4.99 8.39
N VAL A 349 -2.20 -5.71 7.62
CA VAL A 349 -1.91 -5.38 6.22
C VAL A 349 -3.12 -5.63 5.33
N GLY A 350 -3.84 -6.73 5.57
CA GLY A 350 -4.99 -7.14 4.75
C GLY A 350 -4.62 -7.30 3.27
N GLY A 351 -5.57 -7.11 2.38
CA GLY A 351 -5.40 -7.29 0.93
C GLY A 351 -4.59 -6.22 0.19
N ILE A 352 -3.99 -5.24 0.91
CA ILE A 352 -3.19 -4.20 0.24
C ILE A 352 -1.81 -4.73 -0.20
N GLY A 353 -1.38 -5.85 0.35
CA GLY A 353 -0.09 -6.46 0.04
C GLY A 353 0.08 -6.71 -1.46
N ASP A 354 -0.91 -7.31 -2.10
CA ASP A 354 -0.88 -7.62 -3.54
C ASP A 354 -0.78 -6.35 -4.39
N ILE A 355 -1.51 -5.30 -4.03
CA ILE A 355 -1.46 -3.99 -4.71
C ILE A 355 -0.05 -3.40 -4.63
N LEU A 356 0.58 -3.44 -3.45
CA LEU A 356 1.92 -2.89 -3.25
C LEU A 356 2.98 -3.67 -4.02
N TRP A 357 2.87 -5.00 -4.13
CA TRP A 357 3.77 -5.81 -4.94
C TRP A 357 3.59 -5.54 -6.45
N ILE A 358 2.36 -5.36 -6.92
CA ILE A 358 2.09 -4.96 -8.31
C ILE A 358 2.69 -3.58 -8.59
N LEU A 359 2.53 -2.62 -7.68
CA LEU A 359 3.14 -1.30 -7.80
C LEU A 359 4.67 -1.39 -7.83
N MET A 360 5.27 -2.21 -6.97
CA MET A 360 6.72 -2.42 -6.94
C MET A 360 7.24 -3.00 -8.27
N ALA A 361 6.56 -4.00 -8.82
CA ALA A 361 6.89 -4.57 -10.13
C ALA A 361 6.74 -3.54 -11.26
N THR A 362 5.66 -2.75 -11.21
CA THR A 362 5.36 -1.68 -12.18
C THR A 362 6.47 -0.62 -12.21
N ILE A 363 6.88 -0.11 -11.06
CA ILE A 363 7.97 0.89 -10.98
C ILE A 363 9.32 0.27 -11.31
N GLY A 364 9.51 -1.02 -11.02
CA GLY A 364 10.68 -1.80 -11.50
C GLY A 364 10.77 -1.82 -13.03
N MET A 365 9.66 -1.98 -13.73
CA MET A 365 9.62 -1.90 -15.21
C MET A 365 9.97 -0.49 -15.70
N VAL A 366 9.52 0.57 -15.03
CA VAL A 366 9.91 1.96 -15.35
C VAL A 366 11.42 2.14 -15.21
N LEU A 367 12.05 1.57 -14.18
CA LEU A 367 13.51 1.62 -14.02
C LEU A 367 14.23 0.87 -15.15
N LEU A 368 13.72 -0.29 -15.57
CA LEU A 368 14.29 -1.02 -16.72
C LEU A 368 14.23 -0.18 -18.00
N ILE A 369 13.13 0.54 -18.24
CA ILE A 369 13.03 1.50 -19.35
C ILE A 369 14.07 2.61 -19.21
N ALA A 370 14.24 3.18 -18.00
CA ALA A 370 15.25 4.18 -17.72
C ALA A 370 16.67 3.66 -17.96
N CYS A 371 16.99 2.45 -17.48
CA CYS A 371 18.28 1.79 -17.71
C CYS A 371 18.55 1.56 -19.21
N ALA A 372 17.53 1.13 -19.97
CA ALA A 372 17.64 0.93 -21.40
C ALA A 372 17.88 2.25 -22.15
N ASN A 373 17.24 3.37 -21.73
CA ASN A 373 17.51 4.71 -22.25
C ASN A 373 18.96 5.14 -22.00
N VAL A 374 19.42 4.96 -20.75
CA VAL A 374 20.80 5.30 -20.38
C VAL A 374 21.81 4.43 -21.12
N ALA A 375 21.53 3.10 -21.24
CA ALA A 375 22.37 2.19 -22.04
C ALA A 375 22.51 2.66 -23.48
N ASN A 376 21.42 3.10 -24.10
CA ASN A 376 21.43 3.65 -25.45
C ASN A 376 22.28 4.93 -25.55
N LEU A 377 22.13 5.86 -24.60
CA LEU A 377 22.95 7.08 -24.54
C LEU A 377 24.44 6.77 -24.31
N MET A 378 24.74 5.78 -23.46
CA MET A 378 26.11 5.32 -23.21
C MET A 378 26.74 4.66 -24.45
N LEU A 379 25.95 3.89 -25.22
CA LEU A 379 26.41 3.32 -26.49
C LEU A 379 26.76 4.40 -27.50
N VAL A 380 25.95 5.46 -27.63
CA VAL A 380 26.25 6.63 -28.48
C VAL A 380 27.55 7.31 -28.06
N ARG A 381 27.71 7.51 -26.73
CA ARG A 381 28.91 8.14 -26.16
C ARG A 381 30.18 7.30 -26.38
N SER A 382 30.09 6.00 -26.21
CA SER A 382 31.22 5.09 -26.39
C SER A 382 31.72 5.09 -27.86
N GLU A 383 30.81 5.26 -28.80
CA GLU A 383 31.18 5.41 -30.23
C GLU A 383 31.90 6.72 -30.56
N SER A 384 31.47 7.83 -29.95
CA SER A 384 32.20 9.10 -30.08
C SER A 384 33.62 9.07 -29.51
N ARG A 385 33.94 8.10 -28.65
CA ARG A 385 35.27 7.86 -28.05
C ARG A 385 35.98 6.66 -28.65
N ALA A 386 35.46 6.06 -29.70
CA ALA A 386 36.07 4.87 -30.32
C ALA A 386 37.50 5.08 -30.80
N HIS A 387 37.82 6.27 -31.39
CA HIS A 387 39.18 6.63 -31.79
C HIS A 387 40.11 6.72 -30.56
N GLU A 388 39.71 7.37 -29.49
CA GLU A 388 40.44 7.46 -28.24
C GLU A 388 40.76 6.07 -27.66
N PHE A 389 39.77 5.18 -27.65
CA PHE A 389 39.97 3.81 -27.18
C PHE A 389 40.87 2.97 -28.09
N ALA A 390 40.82 3.20 -29.44
CA ALA A 390 41.69 2.55 -30.39
C ALA A 390 43.16 2.95 -30.19
N VAL A 391 43.44 4.25 -30.00
CA VAL A 391 44.79 4.74 -29.70
C VAL A 391 45.31 4.16 -28.39
N ARG A 392 44.50 4.17 -27.33
CA ARG A 392 44.89 3.58 -26.03
C ARG A 392 45.19 2.09 -26.13
N THR A 393 44.39 1.34 -26.90
CA THR A 393 44.63 -0.10 -27.14
C THR A 393 45.93 -0.32 -27.92
N ALA A 394 46.21 0.50 -28.92
CA ALA A 394 47.46 0.49 -29.68
C ALA A 394 48.70 0.78 -28.80
N LEU A 395 48.55 1.61 -27.76
CA LEU A 395 49.55 1.91 -26.74
C LEU A 395 49.65 0.85 -25.64
N GLY A 396 48.91 -0.30 -25.73
CA GLY A 396 49.02 -1.40 -24.81
C GLY A 396 48.03 -1.42 -23.65
N ALA A 397 47.00 -0.58 -23.65
CA ALA A 397 45.99 -0.61 -22.63
C ALA A 397 45.14 -1.92 -22.69
N GLY A 398 45.10 -2.66 -21.59
CA GLY A 398 44.36 -3.92 -21.47
C GLY A 398 42.85 -3.66 -21.60
N ARG A 399 42.12 -4.57 -22.23
CA ARG A 399 40.65 -4.50 -22.47
C ARG A 399 39.85 -4.33 -21.18
N TRP A 400 40.27 -5.04 -20.13
CA TRP A 400 39.65 -4.95 -18.82
C TRP A 400 39.78 -3.54 -18.20
N HIS A 401 40.82 -2.83 -18.53
CA HIS A 401 41.04 -1.46 -18.09
C HIS A 401 40.00 -0.51 -18.67
N ILE A 402 39.71 -0.64 -19.99
CA ILE A 402 38.68 0.16 -20.67
C ILE A 402 37.28 -0.19 -20.16
N ALA A 403 36.98 -1.49 -20.01
CA ALA A 403 35.71 -1.95 -19.47
C ALA A 403 35.46 -1.40 -18.06
N ARG A 404 36.48 -1.43 -17.18
CA ARG A 404 36.42 -0.89 -15.83
C ARG A 404 36.19 0.63 -15.83
N GLU A 405 36.84 1.40 -16.70
CA GLU A 405 36.64 2.84 -16.84
C GLU A 405 35.17 3.18 -17.16
N VAL A 406 34.56 2.44 -18.11
CA VAL A 406 33.15 2.59 -18.48
C VAL A 406 32.22 2.22 -17.32
N LEU A 407 32.50 1.14 -16.59
CA LEU A 407 31.71 0.74 -15.43
C LEU A 407 31.81 1.74 -14.28
N VAL A 408 33.00 2.29 -14.00
CA VAL A 408 33.20 3.33 -12.98
C VAL A 408 32.45 4.61 -13.35
N GLU A 409 32.50 5.02 -14.63
CA GLU A 409 31.74 6.17 -15.12
C GLU A 409 30.23 5.94 -14.95
N SER A 410 29.74 4.74 -15.29
CA SER A 410 28.34 4.33 -15.09
C SER A 410 27.93 4.37 -13.63
N LEU A 411 28.81 3.88 -12.73
CA LEU A 411 28.59 3.87 -11.30
C LEU A 411 28.46 5.29 -10.73
N VAL A 412 29.34 6.19 -11.11
CA VAL A 412 29.30 7.60 -10.65
C VAL A 412 28.01 8.28 -11.11
N LEU A 413 27.61 8.09 -12.38
CA LEU A 413 26.36 8.63 -12.90
C LEU A 413 25.15 8.06 -12.15
N SER A 414 25.15 6.75 -11.89
CA SER A 414 24.03 6.10 -11.20
C SER A 414 23.94 6.49 -9.73
N LEU A 415 25.07 6.61 -9.03
CA LEU A 415 25.06 7.08 -7.64
C LEU A 415 24.65 8.56 -7.54
N THR A 416 25.07 9.40 -8.49
CA THR A 416 24.62 10.80 -8.56
C THR A 416 23.11 10.86 -8.80
N GLY A 417 22.61 10.05 -9.76
CA GLY A 417 21.17 9.88 -9.99
C GLY A 417 20.45 9.32 -8.77
N GLY A 418 21.07 8.38 -8.04
CA GLY A 418 20.54 7.80 -6.80
C GLY A 418 20.39 8.81 -5.67
N VAL A 419 21.36 9.71 -5.48
CA VAL A 419 21.28 10.79 -4.48
C VAL A 419 20.14 11.75 -4.81
N LEU A 420 20.03 12.18 -6.07
CA LEU A 420 18.92 13.03 -6.50
C LEU A 420 17.59 12.29 -6.44
N GLY A 421 17.58 11.00 -6.81
CA GLY A 421 16.43 10.12 -6.71
C GLY A 421 15.95 9.95 -5.27
N MET A 422 16.86 9.86 -4.30
CA MET A 422 16.52 9.81 -2.88
C MET A 422 15.86 11.11 -2.39
N ALA A 423 16.32 12.27 -2.87
CA ALA A 423 15.67 13.55 -2.58
C ALA A 423 14.24 13.60 -3.16
N LEU A 424 14.05 13.12 -4.40
CA LEU A 424 12.74 12.99 -5.02
C LEU A 424 11.85 11.99 -4.27
N ALA A 425 12.41 10.86 -3.83
CA ALA A 425 11.70 9.86 -3.03
C ALA A 425 11.22 10.44 -1.70
N TYR A 426 12.04 11.25 -1.03
CA TYR A 426 11.66 11.94 0.21
C TYR A 426 10.45 12.86 0.00
N GLY A 427 10.50 13.71 -1.03
CA GLY A 427 9.37 14.57 -1.39
C GLY A 427 8.11 13.78 -1.77
N GLY A 428 8.29 12.70 -2.56
CA GLY A 428 7.21 11.80 -2.93
C GLY A 428 6.58 11.09 -1.73
N LEU A 429 7.39 10.60 -0.79
CA LEU A 429 6.89 9.97 0.44
C LEU A 429 6.13 10.98 1.32
N MET A 430 6.64 12.20 1.49
CA MET A 430 5.91 13.25 2.21
C MET A 430 4.55 13.54 1.57
N MET A 431 4.50 13.63 0.24
CA MET A 431 3.25 13.83 -0.48
C MET A 431 2.31 12.62 -0.30
N ILE A 432 2.81 11.39 -0.42
CA ILE A 432 2.02 10.18 -0.20
C ILE A 432 1.45 10.16 1.22
N VAL A 433 2.27 10.40 2.24
CA VAL A 433 1.83 10.40 3.64
C VAL A 433 0.79 11.49 3.93
N SER A 434 0.96 12.70 3.36
CA SER A 434 0.02 13.81 3.56
C SER A 434 -1.31 13.65 2.82
N THR A 435 -1.34 12.91 1.72
CA THR A 435 -2.52 12.66 0.88
C THR A 435 -3.07 11.23 1.01
N ALA A 436 -2.39 10.41 1.82
CA ALA A 436 -2.74 9.00 1.96
C ALA A 436 -4.18 8.84 2.46
N PRO A 437 -4.95 7.94 1.83
CA PRO A 437 -6.28 7.61 2.34
C PRO A 437 -6.15 7.02 3.75
N THR A 438 -7.12 7.32 4.61
CA THR A 438 -7.20 6.76 5.97
C THR A 438 -7.25 5.23 5.98
N THR A 439 -7.60 4.63 4.84
CA THR A 439 -7.65 3.17 4.62
C THR A 439 -6.30 2.53 4.31
N LEU A 440 -5.24 3.31 4.06
CA LEU A 440 -3.89 2.76 3.89
C LEU A 440 -3.33 2.39 5.27
N PRO A 441 -3.03 1.11 5.54
CA PRO A 441 -2.51 0.70 6.84
C PRO A 441 -1.08 1.23 7.05
N ARG A 442 -0.74 1.49 8.32
CA ARG A 442 0.62 1.80 8.78
C ARG A 442 1.29 2.98 8.06
N VAL A 443 0.52 3.98 7.64
CA VAL A 443 1.03 5.18 6.95
C VAL A 443 2.12 5.87 7.77
N GLU A 444 1.99 5.88 9.09
CA GLU A 444 2.93 6.51 10.01
C GLU A 444 4.28 5.77 10.11
N ASP A 445 4.33 4.50 9.71
CA ASP A 445 5.56 3.70 9.64
C ASP A 445 6.36 3.95 8.35
N ILE A 446 5.77 4.66 7.39
CA ILE A 446 6.40 5.02 6.13
C ILE A 446 7.42 6.12 6.37
N SER A 447 8.70 5.79 6.23
CA SER A 447 9.80 6.73 6.45
C SER A 447 11.03 6.35 5.65
N LEU A 448 11.92 7.31 5.41
CA LEU A 448 13.25 7.05 4.89
C LEU A 448 14.14 6.48 6.01
N ASP A 449 14.06 5.20 6.22
CA ASP A 449 14.91 4.48 7.17
C ASP A 449 16.20 3.91 6.52
N PRO A 450 17.16 3.39 7.30
CA PRO A 450 18.41 2.85 6.76
C PRO A 450 18.20 1.75 5.71
N ARG A 451 17.13 0.96 5.79
CA ARG A 451 16.83 -0.10 4.81
C ARG A 451 16.48 0.49 3.45
N VAL A 452 15.73 1.60 3.44
CA VAL A 452 15.37 2.33 2.21
C VAL A 452 16.61 2.95 1.58
N VAL A 453 17.53 3.50 2.39
CA VAL A 453 18.81 4.03 1.92
C VAL A 453 19.67 2.93 1.31
N VAL A 454 19.80 1.79 1.98
CA VAL A 454 20.54 0.62 1.44
C VAL A 454 19.91 0.15 0.13
N PHE A 455 18.59 0.06 0.06
CA PHE A 455 17.90 -0.29 -1.18
C PHE A 455 18.23 0.69 -2.31
N ALA A 456 18.21 2.01 -2.05
CA ALA A 456 18.53 3.03 -3.04
C ALA A 456 19.98 2.89 -3.56
N VAL A 457 20.93 2.58 -2.69
CA VAL A 457 22.32 2.32 -3.06
C VAL A 457 22.42 1.04 -3.89
N VAL A 458 21.79 -0.05 -3.45
CA VAL A 458 21.81 -1.34 -4.16
C VAL A 458 21.21 -1.20 -5.56
N ILE A 459 20.03 -0.56 -5.68
CA ILE A 459 19.37 -0.39 -6.97
C ILE A 459 20.16 0.54 -7.89
N SER A 460 20.89 1.53 -7.34
CA SER A 460 21.82 2.37 -8.10
C SER A 460 22.99 1.55 -8.66
N ILE A 461 23.57 0.66 -7.86
CA ILE A 461 24.65 -0.24 -8.30
C ILE A 461 24.13 -1.21 -9.37
N VAL A 462 22.97 -1.84 -9.15
CA VAL A 462 22.34 -2.74 -10.12
C VAL A 462 22.05 -2.02 -11.44
N SER A 463 21.50 -0.83 -11.38
CA SER A 463 21.25 -0.01 -12.57
C SER A 463 22.56 0.29 -13.32
N SER A 464 23.61 0.69 -12.60
CA SER A 464 24.95 0.92 -13.17
C SER A 464 25.49 -0.29 -13.93
N VAL A 465 25.31 -1.49 -13.37
CA VAL A 465 25.72 -2.75 -14.03
C VAL A 465 24.86 -2.99 -15.27
N LEU A 466 23.54 -2.84 -15.16
CA LEU A 466 22.60 -3.09 -16.26
C LEU A 466 22.90 -2.23 -17.50
N PHE A 467 23.09 -0.95 -17.33
CA PHE A 467 23.37 -0.07 -18.49
C PHE A 467 24.85 0.05 -18.84
N GLY A 468 25.77 -0.20 -17.89
CA GLY A 468 27.22 -0.13 -18.11
C GLY A 468 27.82 -1.40 -18.70
N LEU A 469 27.21 -2.57 -18.44
CA LEU A 469 27.74 -3.86 -18.89
C LEU A 469 27.72 -4.00 -20.41
N LEU A 470 26.65 -3.54 -21.08
CA LEU A 470 26.53 -3.64 -22.53
C LEU A 470 27.67 -2.93 -23.27
N PRO A 471 27.98 -1.65 -23.01
CA PRO A 471 29.14 -0.98 -23.61
C PRO A 471 30.48 -1.63 -23.18
N ALA A 472 30.61 -2.01 -21.91
CA ALA A 472 31.85 -2.59 -21.38
C ALA A 472 32.22 -3.94 -22.06
N VAL A 473 31.25 -4.87 -22.16
CA VAL A 473 31.43 -6.18 -22.84
C VAL A 473 31.75 -5.96 -24.32
N LYS A 474 31.07 -5.03 -24.97
CA LYS A 474 31.29 -4.76 -26.41
C LYS A 474 32.71 -4.27 -26.68
N HIS A 475 33.28 -3.43 -25.84
CA HIS A 475 34.68 -3.02 -25.95
C HIS A 475 35.68 -4.12 -25.57
N ALA A 476 35.32 -5.00 -24.63
CA ALA A 476 36.15 -6.13 -24.25
C ALA A 476 36.23 -7.22 -25.35
N THR A 477 35.18 -7.40 -26.17
CA THR A 477 35.10 -8.45 -27.19
C THR A 477 35.62 -8.05 -28.57
N GLN A 478 35.73 -6.75 -28.87
CA GLN A 478 36.27 -6.29 -30.15
C GLN A 478 37.77 -6.60 -30.27
N ARG A 479 38.12 -7.71 -30.97
CA ARG A 479 39.50 -8.06 -31.34
C ARG A 479 40.03 -6.99 -32.32
N GLY A 480 41.22 -6.42 -32.02
CA GLY A 480 41.86 -5.33 -32.71
C GLY A 480 41.65 -5.36 -34.23
N GLN A 481 40.81 -4.47 -34.71
CA GLN A 481 40.81 -4.15 -36.12
C GLN A 481 42.00 -3.22 -36.40
N PRO A 482 42.90 -3.58 -37.34
CA PRO A 482 43.99 -2.69 -37.72
C PRO A 482 43.43 -1.36 -38.23
N LEU A 483 44.15 -0.26 -37.96
CA LEU A 483 43.84 1.09 -38.42
C LEU A 483 43.64 1.22 -39.96
N ALA A 484 44.05 0.16 -40.73
CA ALA A 484 43.89 0.11 -42.19
C ALA A 484 42.50 -0.44 -42.65
N GLY A 485 41.58 -0.80 -41.76
CA GLY A 485 40.29 -1.44 -42.10
C GLY A 485 39.10 -0.49 -42.25
N ALA A 486 39.26 0.79 -42.40
CA ALA A 486 38.16 1.77 -42.55
C ALA A 486 37.26 1.53 -43.78
N ALA A 487 37.66 0.70 -44.74
CA ALA A 487 36.89 0.41 -45.97
C ALA A 487 35.89 -0.78 -45.85
N ARG A 488 35.89 -1.60 -44.75
CA ARG A 488 35.01 -2.75 -44.59
C ARG A 488 33.93 -2.54 -43.49
N GLY A 489 33.44 -1.35 -43.30
CA GLY A 489 32.56 -0.93 -42.21
C GLY A 489 31.11 -1.43 -42.24
N ALA A 490 30.66 -2.19 -43.25
CA ALA A 490 29.24 -2.50 -43.43
C ALA A 490 28.69 -3.57 -42.45
N SER A 491 29.49 -4.51 -42.00
CA SER A 491 29.03 -5.61 -41.13
C SER A 491 28.96 -5.23 -39.64
N THR A 492 29.95 -4.44 -39.20
CA THR A 492 29.99 -3.95 -37.80
C THR A 492 28.91 -2.91 -37.50
N SER A 493 28.49 -2.14 -38.49
CA SER A 493 27.40 -1.19 -38.42
C SER A 493 26.04 -1.87 -38.18
N ARG A 494 25.75 -2.99 -38.82
CA ARG A 494 24.48 -3.75 -38.69
C ARG A 494 24.27 -4.36 -37.30
N GLU A 495 25.28 -4.94 -36.70
CA GLU A 495 25.20 -5.54 -35.36
C GLU A 495 24.97 -4.48 -34.29
N ARG A 496 25.63 -3.33 -34.39
CA ARG A 496 25.42 -2.17 -33.50
C ARG A 496 23.98 -1.65 -33.57
N GLN A 497 23.43 -1.57 -34.76
CA GLN A 497 22.06 -1.12 -34.97
C GLN A 497 21.03 -2.12 -34.41
N ARG A 498 21.29 -3.43 -34.50
CA ARG A 498 20.44 -4.49 -33.92
C ARG A 498 20.34 -4.36 -32.39
N THR A 499 21.44 -4.13 -31.68
CA THR A 499 21.43 -3.98 -30.22
C THR A 499 20.57 -2.79 -29.75
N ARG A 500 20.67 -1.66 -30.42
CA ARG A 500 19.87 -0.47 -30.11
C ARG A 500 18.40 -0.65 -30.44
N ASN A 501 18.12 -1.25 -31.60
CA ASN A 501 16.76 -1.59 -31.97
C ASN A 501 16.13 -2.54 -30.95
N ALA A 502 16.88 -3.53 -30.45
CA ALA A 502 16.41 -4.44 -29.39
C ALA A 502 16.08 -3.71 -28.09
N LEU A 503 16.93 -2.75 -27.67
CA LEU A 503 16.65 -1.91 -26.49
C LEU A 503 15.35 -1.11 -26.66
N VAL A 504 15.12 -0.50 -27.85
CA VAL A 504 13.88 0.22 -28.13
C VAL A 504 12.67 -0.71 -28.13
N VAL A 505 12.79 -1.90 -28.73
CA VAL A 505 11.72 -2.90 -28.72
C VAL A 505 11.35 -3.28 -27.29
N VAL A 506 12.33 -3.57 -26.44
CA VAL A 506 12.08 -3.87 -25.01
C VAL A 506 11.42 -2.69 -24.29
N GLN A 507 11.89 -1.46 -24.50
CA GLN A 507 11.29 -0.27 -23.90
C GLN A 507 9.83 -0.08 -24.29
N VAL A 508 9.55 -0.21 -25.61
CA VAL A 508 8.19 -0.10 -26.14
C VAL A 508 7.30 -1.20 -25.58
N ALA A 509 7.82 -2.43 -25.49
CA ALA A 509 7.07 -3.55 -24.90
C ALA A 509 6.73 -3.31 -23.43
N LEU A 510 7.70 -2.90 -22.62
CA LEU A 510 7.48 -2.55 -21.21
C LEU A 510 6.50 -1.38 -21.05
N ALA A 511 6.67 -0.32 -21.87
CA ALA A 511 5.76 0.82 -21.83
C ALA A 511 4.33 0.43 -22.20
N LEU A 512 4.14 -0.47 -23.16
CA LEU A 512 2.83 -0.98 -23.55
C LEU A 512 2.18 -1.76 -22.39
N VAL A 513 2.93 -2.64 -21.74
CA VAL A 513 2.43 -3.40 -20.57
C VAL A 513 1.93 -2.44 -19.48
N LEU A 514 2.70 -1.40 -19.17
CA LEU A 514 2.34 -0.42 -18.15
C LEU A 514 1.12 0.42 -18.57
N LEU A 515 1.04 0.83 -19.82
CA LEU A 515 -0.10 1.57 -20.36
C LEU A 515 -1.38 0.73 -20.37
N VAL A 516 -1.30 -0.56 -20.72
CA VAL A 516 -2.44 -1.47 -20.68
C VAL A 516 -2.91 -1.67 -19.25
N GLY A 517 -2.01 -1.97 -18.30
CA GLY A 517 -2.36 -2.11 -16.89
C GLY A 517 -3.02 -0.86 -16.33
N SER A 518 -2.47 0.33 -16.63
CA SER A 518 -3.05 1.60 -16.22
C SER A 518 -4.41 1.87 -16.90
N GLY A 519 -4.54 1.57 -18.19
CA GLY A 519 -5.78 1.74 -18.94
C GLY A 519 -6.92 0.85 -18.40
N LEU A 520 -6.63 -0.41 -18.08
CA LEU A 520 -7.59 -1.31 -17.45
C LEU A 520 -8.03 -0.82 -16.08
N MET A 521 -7.09 -0.28 -15.28
CA MET A 521 -7.42 0.31 -13.97
C MET A 521 -8.26 1.59 -14.09
N ILE A 522 -8.00 2.42 -15.10
CA ILE A 522 -8.84 3.61 -15.40
C ILE A 522 -10.27 3.16 -15.72
N ARG A 523 -10.43 2.15 -16.56
CA ARG A 523 -11.76 1.61 -16.89
C ARG A 523 -12.45 0.94 -15.71
N THR A 524 -11.71 0.20 -14.90
CA THR A 524 -12.20 -0.36 -13.64
C THR A 524 -12.74 0.76 -12.72
N PHE A 525 -12.01 1.85 -12.61
CA PHE A 525 -12.43 2.98 -11.79
C PHE A 525 -13.67 3.69 -12.37
N GLN A 526 -13.73 3.86 -13.68
CA GLN A 526 -14.91 4.39 -14.37
C GLN A 526 -16.14 3.49 -14.18
N ALA A 527 -15.94 2.15 -14.27
CA ALA A 527 -16.99 1.18 -14.00
C ALA A 527 -17.49 1.29 -12.56
N LEU A 528 -16.57 1.42 -11.57
CA LEU A 528 -16.94 1.62 -10.17
C LEU A 528 -17.71 2.93 -9.95
N LEU A 529 -17.32 4.03 -10.60
CA LEU A 529 -18.03 5.31 -10.52
C LEU A 529 -19.42 5.27 -11.16
N SER A 530 -19.64 4.36 -12.10
CA SER A 530 -20.94 4.17 -12.76
C SER A 530 -21.92 3.31 -11.95
N VAL A 531 -21.44 2.62 -10.89
CA VAL A 531 -22.32 1.84 -10.00
C VAL A 531 -23.20 2.80 -9.22
N VAL A 532 -24.50 2.56 -9.27
CA VAL A 532 -25.48 3.26 -8.41
C VAL A 532 -25.46 2.56 -7.04
N PRO A 533 -24.95 3.21 -5.99
CA PRO A 533 -24.75 2.53 -4.70
C PRO A 533 -26.06 2.26 -3.93
N GLY A 534 -27.20 2.74 -4.44
CA GLY A 534 -28.51 2.61 -3.82
C GLY A 534 -28.81 3.63 -2.72
N PHE A 535 -27.93 4.63 -2.55
CA PHE A 535 -28.12 5.77 -1.66
C PHE A 535 -27.57 7.06 -2.30
N ALA A 536 -27.92 8.22 -1.73
CA ALA A 536 -27.48 9.52 -2.25
C ALA A 536 -25.99 9.76 -1.98
N THR A 537 -25.23 9.99 -3.05
CA THR A 537 -23.77 10.32 -3.00
C THR A 537 -23.50 11.80 -3.23
N THR A 538 -24.53 12.61 -3.36
CA THR A 538 -24.47 14.04 -3.72
C THR A 538 -23.88 14.95 -2.63
N GLY A 539 -23.59 14.39 -1.47
CA GLY A 539 -23.06 15.17 -0.33
C GLY A 539 -24.13 15.90 0.48
N ASP A 540 -25.41 15.68 0.17
CA ASP A 540 -26.57 16.28 0.86
C ASP A 540 -27.08 15.43 2.04
N VAL A 541 -26.42 14.32 2.37
CA VAL A 541 -26.77 13.46 3.49
C VAL A 541 -25.68 13.50 4.55
N GLN A 542 -26.03 14.10 5.70
CA GLN A 542 -25.19 14.13 6.92
C GLN A 542 -25.50 12.93 7.78
N THR A 543 -24.48 12.32 8.36
CA THR A 543 -24.61 11.29 9.39
C THR A 543 -23.94 11.72 10.69
N ALA A 544 -24.53 11.34 11.80
CA ALA A 544 -23.93 11.51 13.12
C ALA A 544 -24.41 10.37 14.03
N ARG A 545 -23.53 9.86 14.89
CA ARG A 545 -23.90 8.79 15.82
C ARG A 545 -24.27 9.35 17.17
N VAL A 546 -25.31 8.77 17.78
CA VAL A 546 -25.78 9.06 19.11
C VAL A 546 -25.90 7.74 19.88
N TRP A 547 -25.55 7.76 21.14
CA TRP A 547 -25.60 6.59 22.01
C TRP A 547 -26.44 6.88 23.26
N VAL A 548 -27.40 6.00 23.56
CA VAL A 548 -28.24 6.09 24.75
C VAL A 548 -27.73 5.13 25.83
N PRO A 549 -27.12 5.63 26.93
CA PRO A 549 -26.56 4.78 27.97
C PRO A 549 -27.64 3.94 28.69
N PRO A 550 -27.42 2.63 28.90
CA PRO A 550 -28.40 1.73 29.57
C PRO A 550 -28.74 2.15 30.99
N GLN A 551 -27.84 2.83 31.67
CA GLN A 551 -28.03 3.24 33.07
C GLN A 551 -28.97 4.43 33.17
N GLN A 552 -29.06 5.29 32.12
CA GLN A 552 -29.94 6.46 32.10
C GLN A 552 -31.36 6.09 31.73
N VAL A 553 -31.50 5.21 30.73
CA VAL A 553 -32.81 4.77 30.23
C VAL A 553 -32.78 3.24 30.08
N ARG A 554 -33.46 2.50 30.98
CA ARG A 554 -33.42 1.04 30.96
C ARG A 554 -34.46 0.43 30.02
N GLU A 555 -35.65 1.02 29.97
CA GLU A 555 -36.81 0.50 29.25
C GLU A 555 -36.64 0.75 27.74
N PRO A 556 -36.75 -0.30 26.90
CA PRO A 556 -36.58 -0.16 25.42
C PRO A 556 -37.53 0.85 24.79
N GLU A 557 -38.77 0.90 25.21
CA GLU A 557 -39.75 1.88 24.71
C GLU A 557 -39.34 3.33 24.99
N ARG A 558 -38.83 3.59 26.19
CA ARG A 558 -38.34 4.94 26.54
C ARG A 558 -37.10 5.31 25.74
N VAL A 559 -36.25 4.33 25.44
CA VAL A 559 -35.10 4.57 24.52
C VAL A 559 -35.62 5.02 23.15
N THR A 560 -36.59 4.28 22.59
CA THR A 560 -37.17 4.62 21.27
C THR A 560 -37.90 5.95 21.28
N ARG A 561 -38.66 6.28 22.33
CA ARG A 561 -39.32 7.61 22.46
C ARG A 561 -38.29 8.74 22.53
N LEU A 562 -37.23 8.60 23.34
CA LEU A 562 -36.15 9.58 23.42
C LEU A 562 -35.45 9.78 22.07
N GLN A 563 -35.23 8.72 21.33
CA GLN A 563 -34.67 8.78 19.96
C GLN A 563 -35.64 9.45 18.98
N HIS A 564 -36.94 9.22 19.10
CA HIS A 564 -37.95 9.89 18.30
C HIS A 564 -38.02 11.40 18.62
N ASP A 565 -38.00 11.78 19.92
CA ASP A 565 -37.97 13.18 20.33
C ASP A 565 -36.73 13.93 19.81
N ILE A 566 -35.59 13.28 19.75
CA ILE A 566 -34.37 13.79 19.12
C ILE A 566 -34.60 13.98 17.60
N LEU A 567 -35.18 12.98 16.96
CA LEU A 567 -35.44 13.00 15.53
C LEU A 567 -36.36 14.18 15.13
N ASP A 568 -37.46 14.39 15.87
CA ASP A 568 -38.39 15.46 15.64
C ASP A 568 -37.75 16.84 15.74
N ARG A 569 -36.85 17.03 16.74
CA ARG A 569 -36.10 18.29 16.89
C ARG A 569 -35.06 18.49 15.78
N VAL A 570 -34.40 17.41 15.33
CA VAL A 570 -33.49 17.47 14.20
C VAL A 570 -34.25 17.75 12.89
N ALA A 571 -35.40 17.15 12.69
CA ALA A 571 -36.23 17.37 11.50
C ALA A 571 -36.77 18.81 11.44
N ALA A 572 -36.95 19.48 12.60
CA ALA A 572 -37.39 20.87 12.68
C ALA A 572 -36.26 21.90 12.42
N LEU A 573 -35.01 21.50 12.27
CA LEU A 573 -33.88 22.39 12.00
C LEU A 573 -34.02 23.03 10.60
N PRO A 574 -33.65 24.30 10.45
CA PRO A 574 -33.64 24.96 9.15
C PRO A 574 -32.78 24.19 8.13
N GLY A 575 -33.25 24.05 6.90
CA GLY A 575 -32.54 23.40 5.82
C GLY A 575 -32.58 21.86 5.86
N VAL A 576 -33.15 21.22 6.88
CA VAL A 576 -33.38 19.79 6.93
C VAL A 576 -34.64 19.43 6.11
N ARG A 577 -34.47 18.54 5.15
CA ARG A 577 -35.58 18.04 4.30
C ARG A 577 -36.16 16.73 4.77
N ALA A 578 -35.30 15.86 5.32
CA ALA A 578 -35.66 14.58 5.89
C ALA A 578 -34.64 14.19 6.98
N ALA A 579 -35.14 13.57 8.02
CA ALA A 579 -34.29 13.00 9.08
C ALA A 579 -34.83 11.61 9.47
N ALA A 580 -33.92 10.70 9.77
CA ALA A 580 -34.22 9.37 10.22
C ALA A 580 -33.03 8.83 11.03
N PHE A 581 -33.16 7.64 11.59
CA PHE A 581 -32.04 6.96 12.20
C PHE A 581 -32.01 5.46 11.90
N THR A 582 -30.83 4.88 12.00
CA THR A 582 -30.58 3.47 11.75
C THR A 582 -29.50 2.92 12.68
N SER A 583 -29.44 1.63 12.87
CA SER A 583 -28.37 0.98 13.64
C SER A 583 -27.00 1.06 12.95
N ALA A 584 -26.97 1.08 11.61
CA ALA A 584 -25.76 1.18 10.81
C ALA A 584 -26.05 1.92 9.50
N VAL A 585 -25.12 2.74 9.04
CA VAL A 585 -25.16 3.36 7.69
C VAL A 585 -24.37 2.51 6.70
N PRO A 586 -24.73 2.56 5.40
CA PRO A 586 -23.94 1.88 4.36
C PRO A 586 -22.47 2.31 4.35
N MET A 587 -21.58 1.45 3.87
CA MET A 587 -20.13 1.65 3.76
C MET A 587 -19.39 1.81 5.10
N GLU A 588 -20.03 1.57 6.24
CA GLU A 588 -19.40 1.61 7.56
C GLU A 588 -18.59 0.34 7.89
N GLY A 589 -18.69 -0.63 7.01
CA GLY A 589 -18.02 -1.93 7.08
C GLY A 589 -18.92 -3.06 7.62
N PRO A 590 -18.56 -4.30 7.28
CA PRO A 590 -19.40 -5.48 7.49
C PRO A 590 -19.66 -5.80 8.97
N LEU A 591 -18.84 -5.26 9.87
CA LEU A 591 -18.93 -5.53 11.32
C LEU A 591 -20.01 -4.73 12.04
N ARG A 592 -20.62 -3.74 11.37
CA ARG A 592 -21.65 -2.88 11.95
C ARG A 592 -23.08 -3.34 11.65
N VAL A 593 -23.22 -4.28 10.72
CA VAL A 593 -24.49 -4.83 10.26
C VAL A 593 -24.64 -6.24 10.82
N TRP A 594 -25.82 -6.57 11.31
CA TRP A 594 -26.08 -7.91 11.80
C TRP A 594 -26.13 -8.92 10.67
N GLN A 595 -25.72 -10.12 10.95
CA GLN A 595 -25.96 -11.28 10.10
C GLN A 595 -26.89 -12.22 10.85
N GLN A 596 -27.99 -12.59 10.23
CA GLN A 596 -28.98 -13.46 10.83
C GLN A 596 -29.56 -14.42 9.81
N THR A 597 -30.01 -15.55 10.27
CA THR A 597 -30.81 -16.50 9.49
C THR A 597 -32.18 -15.91 9.22
N ILE A 598 -32.71 -16.14 8.03
CA ILE A 598 -34.08 -15.74 7.70
C ILE A 598 -34.85 -16.96 7.22
N PHE A 599 -35.83 -17.40 8.04
CA PHE A 599 -36.79 -18.41 7.68
C PHE A 599 -37.94 -17.76 6.90
N VAL A 600 -38.40 -18.41 5.85
CA VAL A 600 -39.47 -17.94 4.97
C VAL A 600 -40.67 -18.85 5.15
N ALA A 601 -41.84 -18.30 5.36
CA ALA A 601 -43.06 -19.07 5.47
C ALA A 601 -43.33 -19.88 4.21
N GLY A 602 -43.77 -21.13 4.39
CA GLY A 602 -44.02 -22.04 3.27
C GLY A 602 -42.78 -22.75 2.73
N GLN A 603 -41.55 -22.38 3.15
CA GLN A 603 -40.36 -23.15 2.81
C GLN A 603 -40.07 -24.20 3.87
N THR A 604 -39.72 -25.41 3.43
CA THR A 604 -39.34 -26.52 4.29
C THR A 604 -37.81 -26.61 4.38
N TYR A 605 -37.28 -26.61 5.59
CA TYR A 605 -35.86 -26.73 5.85
C TYR A 605 -35.58 -28.13 6.39
N ALA A 606 -34.60 -28.83 5.86
CA ALA A 606 -34.25 -30.15 6.37
C ALA A 606 -33.81 -30.07 7.85
N PRO A 607 -34.05 -31.10 8.69
CA PRO A 607 -33.60 -31.09 10.06
C PRO A 607 -32.08 -30.84 10.16
N GLY A 608 -31.66 -29.90 11.02
CA GLY A 608 -30.26 -29.52 11.15
C GLY A 608 -29.73 -28.54 10.09
N THR A 609 -30.50 -28.16 9.08
CA THR A 609 -30.13 -27.10 8.13
C THR A 609 -30.73 -25.77 8.55
N ILE A 610 -29.94 -24.71 8.39
CA ILE A 610 -30.40 -23.34 8.62
C ILE A 610 -30.39 -22.57 7.32
N PRO A 611 -31.33 -21.61 7.16
CA PRO A 611 -31.32 -20.72 5.98
C PRO A 611 -30.01 -19.96 5.86
N SER A 612 -29.74 -19.52 4.64
CA SER A 612 -28.60 -18.64 4.37
C SER A 612 -28.66 -17.39 5.23
N LEU A 613 -27.49 -16.95 5.68
CA LEU A 613 -27.35 -15.69 6.41
C LEU A 613 -27.75 -14.51 5.52
N ARG A 614 -28.53 -13.62 6.09
CA ARG A 614 -28.89 -12.34 5.48
C ARG A 614 -28.38 -11.19 6.34
N ARG A 615 -28.06 -10.10 5.70
CA ARG A 615 -27.73 -8.86 6.39
C ARG A 615 -29.01 -8.23 6.93
N ALA A 616 -28.92 -7.64 8.12
CA ALA A 616 -30.06 -6.93 8.70
C ALA A 616 -29.61 -5.72 9.51
N LYS A 617 -30.50 -4.74 9.59
CA LYS A 617 -30.35 -3.57 10.46
C LYS A 617 -31.72 -3.03 10.89
N SER A 618 -31.73 -2.28 11.99
CA SER A 618 -32.91 -1.57 12.43
C SER A 618 -32.96 -0.17 11.81
N VAL A 619 -34.14 0.23 11.39
CA VAL A 619 -34.41 1.54 10.79
C VAL A 619 -35.63 2.21 11.41
N SER A 620 -35.58 3.53 11.55
CA SER A 620 -36.76 4.33 11.87
C SER A 620 -37.60 4.59 10.61
N PRO A 621 -38.89 4.93 10.77
CA PRO A 621 -39.70 5.47 9.68
C PRO A 621 -38.99 6.63 8.97
N GLY A 622 -39.15 6.69 7.63
CA GLY A 622 -38.54 7.74 6.79
C GLY A 622 -37.06 7.48 6.43
N TYR A 623 -36.45 6.38 6.89
CA TYR A 623 -35.03 6.09 6.64
C TYR A 623 -34.68 6.05 5.15
N PHE A 624 -35.48 5.35 4.34
CA PHE A 624 -35.21 5.18 2.92
C PHE A 624 -35.21 6.52 2.17
N GLY A 625 -36.17 7.39 2.48
CA GLY A 625 -36.25 8.76 1.93
C GLY A 625 -35.08 9.63 2.37
N ALA A 626 -34.65 9.55 3.64
CA ALA A 626 -33.53 10.30 4.18
C ALA A 626 -32.20 9.90 3.55
N ILE A 627 -31.96 8.59 3.36
CA ILE A 627 -30.72 8.11 2.73
C ILE A 627 -30.75 8.22 1.19
N GLY A 628 -31.92 8.41 0.59
CA GLY A 628 -32.09 8.54 -0.86
C GLY A 628 -32.33 7.23 -1.60
N THR A 629 -32.80 6.19 -0.91
CA THR A 629 -33.23 4.92 -1.50
C THR A 629 -34.74 4.97 -1.76
N SER A 630 -35.22 4.44 -2.89
CA SER A 630 -36.63 4.40 -3.21
C SER A 630 -37.28 3.05 -2.88
N ILE A 631 -38.55 3.11 -2.51
CA ILE A 631 -39.38 1.93 -2.34
C ILE A 631 -39.82 1.46 -3.74
N VAL A 632 -39.62 0.17 -4.03
CA VAL A 632 -39.92 -0.48 -5.30
C VAL A 632 -41.35 -1.01 -5.29
N ALA A 633 -41.79 -1.54 -4.14
CA ALA A 633 -43.10 -2.09 -3.94
C ALA A 633 -43.52 -1.95 -2.46
N GLY A 634 -44.83 -1.79 -2.22
CA GLY A 634 -45.38 -1.69 -0.88
C GLY A 634 -45.16 -0.32 -0.21
N ARG A 635 -44.86 -0.32 1.10
CA ARG A 635 -44.75 0.89 1.92
C ARG A 635 -43.54 0.84 2.87
N ASP A 636 -43.19 2.01 3.39
CA ASP A 636 -42.23 2.12 4.48
C ASP A 636 -42.77 1.65 5.83
N ILE A 637 -41.90 1.39 6.80
CA ILE A 637 -42.25 1.24 8.20
C ILE A 637 -42.80 2.55 8.72
N THR A 638 -43.80 2.49 9.58
CA THR A 638 -44.47 3.67 10.18
C THR A 638 -44.28 3.70 11.70
N TRP A 639 -44.43 4.87 12.33
CA TRP A 639 -44.40 4.96 13.79
C TRP A 639 -45.55 4.19 14.45
N THR A 640 -46.68 3.98 13.75
CA THR A 640 -47.74 3.11 14.17
C THR A 640 -47.28 1.65 14.26
N ASP A 641 -46.50 1.18 13.27
CA ASP A 641 -45.91 -0.16 13.32
C ASP A 641 -44.94 -0.29 14.49
N VAL A 642 -44.06 0.72 14.72
CA VAL A 642 -43.08 0.72 15.78
C VAL A 642 -43.76 0.66 17.19
N TYR A 643 -44.69 1.58 17.48
CA TYR A 643 -45.30 1.66 18.78
C TYR A 643 -46.43 0.62 18.99
N GLY A 644 -47.06 0.20 17.89
CA GLY A 644 -47.99 -0.93 17.88
C GLY A 644 -47.31 -2.29 18.01
N ARG A 645 -45.94 -2.32 17.99
CA ARG A 645 -45.11 -3.52 17.99
C ARG A 645 -45.47 -4.48 16.86
N ALA A 646 -45.91 -3.93 15.73
CA ALA A 646 -46.19 -4.73 14.56
C ALA A 646 -44.89 -5.35 14.04
N ARG A 647 -44.91 -6.65 13.85
CA ARG A 647 -43.75 -7.36 13.33
C ARG A 647 -43.75 -7.26 11.80
N VAL A 648 -43.25 -6.17 11.29
CA VAL A 648 -43.12 -5.90 9.89
C VAL A 648 -41.65 -5.84 9.46
N ALA A 649 -41.38 -6.09 8.19
CA ALA A 649 -40.06 -5.99 7.60
C ALA A 649 -40.14 -5.32 6.24
N VAL A 650 -39.07 -4.60 5.90
CA VAL A 650 -38.79 -4.18 4.53
C VAL A 650 -37.58 -4.97 4.03
N VAL A 651 -37.61 -5.41 2.79
CA VAL A 651 -36.54 -6.23 2.22
C VAL A 651 -35.94 -5.57 0.98
N SER A 652 -34.70 -5.93 0.65
CA SER A 652 -34.05 -5.49 -0.59
C SER A 652 -34.65 -6.18 -1.82
N GLU A 653 -34.55 -5.54 -2.97
CA GLU A 653 -35.09 -6.04 -4.23
C GLU A 653 -34.47 -7.39 -4.62
N ASN A 654 -33.14 -7.55 -4.46
CA ASN A 654 -32.45 -8.82 -4.73
C ASN A 654 -32.92 -9.95 -3.81
N PHE A 655 -33.18 -9.67 -2.53
CA PHE A 655 -33.76 -10.67 -1.62
C PHE A 655 -35.16 -11.09 -2.05
N ALA A 656 -36.01 -10.10 -2.41
CA ALA A 656 -37.36 -10.35 -2.90
C ALA A 656 -37.35 -11.19 -4.20
N ARG A 657 -36.47 -10.89 -5.11
CA ARG A 657 -36.30 -11.63 -6.38
C ARG A 657 -35.78 -13.06 -6.15
N GLU A 658 -34.79 -13.21 -5.25
CA GLU A 658 -34.20 -14.51 -4.92
C GLU A 658 -35.23 -15.47 -4.33
N VAL A 659 -36.07 -14.98 -3.42
CA VAL A 659 -36.99 -15.82 -2.64
C VAL A 659 -38.35 -15.99 -3.28
N TRP A 660 -38.92 -14.92 -3.86
CA TRP A 660 -40.28 -14.90 -4.39
C TRP A 660 -40.38 -14.54 -5.87
N GLY A 661 -39.27 -14.38 -6.55
CA GLY A 661 -39.21 -14.11 -7.99
C GLY A 661 -39.47 -12.65 -8.41
N SER A 662 -40.19 -11.86 -7.61
CA SER A 662 -40.44 -10.44 -7.91
C SER A 662 -40.67 -9.61 -6.63
N PRO A 663 -40.45 -8.28 -6.67
CA PRO A 663 -40.78 -7.38 -5.57
C PRO A 663 -42.24 -7.38 -5.13
N ALA A 664 -43.18 -7.45 -6.08
CA ALA A 664 -44.60 -7.47 -5.78
C ALA A 664 -45.04 -8.76 -5.09
N ALA A 665 -44.46 -9.92 -5.42
CA ALA A 665 -44.79 -11.20 -4.81
C ALA A 665 -44.27 -11.32 -3.37
N ALA A 666 -43.34 -10.47 -2.97
CA ALA A 666 -42.80 -10.44 -1.61
C ALA A 666 -43.77 -9.80 -0.60
N LEU A 667 -44.69 -8.92 -1.08
CA LEU A 667 -45.60 -8.22 -0.20
C LEU A 667 -46.61 -9.17 0.45
N GLY A 668 -46.82 -9.02 1.77
CA GLY A 668 -47.70 -9.88 2.56
C GLY A 668 -47.09 -11.24 2.91
N GLN A 669 -45.89 -11.53 2.41
CA GLN A 669 -45.16 -12.74 2.78
C GLN A 669 -44.59 -12.64 4.20
N HIS A 670 -44.32 -13.78 4.83
CA HIS A 670 -43.88 -13.80 6.21
C HIS A 670 -42.47 -14.39 6.36
N ILE A 671 -41.65 -13.69 7.14
CA ILE A 671 -40.27 -14.07 7.46
C ILE A 671 -40.05 -14.05 8.98
N ARG A 672 -39.07 -14.82 9.47
CA ARG A 672 -38.61 -14.76 10.86
C ARG A 672 -37.12 -15.09 10.96
N GLU A 673 -36.49 -14.63 12.02
CA GLU A 673 -35.04 -14.76 12.19
C GLU A 673 -34.61 -16.04 12.98
N ALA A 674 -35.55 -16.70 13.63
CA ALA A 674 -35.31 -17.95 14.38
C ALA A 674 -36.49 -18.88 14.27
N PRO A 675 -36.32 -20.20 14.46
CA PRO A 675 -37.42 -21.16 14.43
C PRO A 675 -38.56 -20.87 15.43
N THR A 676 -38.22 -20.26 16.56
CA THR A 676 -39.13 -19.92 17.67
C THR A 676 -39.63 -18.47 17.60
N ALA A 677 -39.09 -17.64 16.69
CA ALA A 677 -39.49 -16.24 16.60
C ALA A 677 -40.88 -16.08 15.96
N VAL A 678 -41.54 -15.00 16.31
CA VAL A 678 -42.84 -14.64 15.73
C VAL A 678 -42.65 -14.25 14.26
N TRP A 679 -43.59 -14.63 13.40
CA TRP A 679 -43.57 -14.27 11.99
C TRP A 679 -43.78 -12.77 11.79
N GLY A 680 -42.93 -12.16 10.95
CA GLY A 680 -43.03 -10.77 10.51
C GLY A 680 -43.51 -10.68 9.07
N GLU A 681 -44.36 -9.75 8.78
CA GLU A 681 -44.90 -9.50 7.44
C GLU A 681 -43.97 -8.59 6.63
N VAL A 682 -43.68 -8.94 5.39
CA VAL A 682 -42.95 -8.08 4.44
C VAL A 682 -43.95 -7.02 3.89
N VAL A 683 -43.77 -5.78 4.36
CA VAL A 683 -44.64 -4.65 3.99
C VAL A 683 -44.09 -3.78 2.87
N GLY A 684 -42.84 -3.92 2.55
CA GLY A 684 -42.17 -3.13 1.51
C GLY A 684 -40.93 -3.78 0.95
N VAL A 685 -40.60 -3.38 -0.25
CA VAL A 685 -39.38 -3.75 -0.97
C VAL A 685 -38.68 -2.47 -1.43
N VAL A 686 -37.37 -2.37 -1.16
CA VAL A 686 -36.54 -1.22 -1.53
C VAL A 686 -35.48 -1.62 -2.53
N HIS A 687 -34.94 -0.65 -3.31
CA HIS A 687 -33.79 -0.88 -4.16
C HIS A 687 -32.60 -1.42 -3.37
N ASP A 688 -31.75 -2.16 -4.07
CA ASP A 688 -30.54 -2.73 -3.49
C ASP A 688 -29.56 -1.65 -3.08
N VAL A 689 -28.94 -1.83 -1.92
CA VAL A 689 -27.95 -0.91 -1.36
C VAL A 689 -26.60 -1.64 -1.20
N HIS A 690 -25.54 -1.04 -1.72
CA HIS A 690 -24.18 -1.51 -1.53
C HIS A 690 -23.70 -1.20 -0.10
N GLU A 691 -23.85 -2.16 0.81
CA GLU A 691 -23.62 -1.95 2.26
C GLU A 691 -22.14 -1.99 2.66
N ASP A 692 -21.31 -2.79 1.98
CA ASP A 692 -19.91 -2.99 2.38
C ASP A 692 -18.94 -2.15 1.55
N ALA A 693 -19.05 -2.21 0.22
CA ALA A 693 -18.23 -1.45 -0.71
C ALA A 693 -18.86 -1.45 -2.11
N VAL A 694 -18.55 -0.45 -2.91
CA VAL A 694 -19.10 -0.30 -4.27
C VAL A 694 -18.71 -1.47 -5.19
N HIS A 695 -17.53 -2.04 -5.02
CA HIS A 695 -17.04 -3.15 -5.83
C HIS A 695 -17.62 -4.53 -5.45
N GLN A 696 -18.38 -4.61 -4.36
CA GLN A 696 -19.07 -5.84 -3.94
C GLN A 696 -20.52 -5.78 -4.38
N LEU A 697 -21.07 -6.93 -4.68
CA LEU A 697 -22.50 -7.01 -4.97
C LEU A 697 -23.31 -6.58 -3.74
N ALA A 698 -24.42 -5.89 -3.99
CA ALA A 698 -25.33 -5.54 -2.92
C ALA A 698 -25.87 -6.82 -2.26
N PRO A 699 -25.68 -7.00 -0.93
CA PRO A 699 -26.14 -8.21 -0.26
C PRO A 699 -27.66 -8.23 -0.13
N PRO A 700 -28.28 -9.40 -0.13
CA PRO A 700 -29.67 -9.54 0.28
C PRO A 700 -29.88 -9.04 1.71
N PHE A 701 -30.85 -8.15 1.90
CA PHE A 701 -30.96 -7.35 3.12
C PHE A 701 -32.38 -7.33 3.70
N VAL A 702 -32.47 -7.31 5.06
CA VAL A 702 -33.72 -7.18 5.79
C VAL A 702 -33.64 -5.96 6.72
N TYR A 703 -34.63 -5.09 6.64
CA TYR A 703 -34.73 -3.89 7.47
C TYR A 703 -35.88 -4.08 8.48
N TRP A 704 -35.52 -4.04 9.77
CA TRP A 704 -36.44 -4.21 10.86
C TRP A 704 -36.81 -2.89 11.54
N PRO A 705 -37.95 -2.77 12.21
CA PRO A 705 -38.28 -1.64 13.07
C PRO A 705 -37.26 -1.46 14.20
N VAL A 706 -37.01 -0.22 14.62
CA VAL A 706 -36.08 0.13 15.71
C VAL A 706 -36.47 -0.41 17.10
N LEU A 707 -37.70 -0.77 17.27
CA LEU A 707 -38.24 -1.39 18.48
C LEU A 707 -38.93 -2.69 18.09
N MET A 708 -38.40 -3.81 18.53
CA MET A 708 -38.94 -5.15 18.23
C MET A 708 -38.53 -6.15 19.31
N GLU A 709 -39.19 -7.30 19.32
CA GLU A 709 -38.75 -8.42 20.12
C GLU A 709 -37.38 -8.92 19.72
N ASN A 710 -36.55 -9.26 20.70
CA ASN A 710 -35.18 -9.70 20.43
C ASN A 710 -35.18 -11.14 19.87
N PHE A 711 -34.20 -11.43 19.00
CA PHE A 711 -33.93 -12.75 18.41
C PHE A 711 -33.72 -13.87 19.45
N SER A 712 -33.23 -13.53 20.63
CA SER A 712 -32.91 -14.49 21.72
C SER A 712 -34.10 -14.79 22.62
N GLY A 713 -35.34 -14.41 22.26
CA GLY A 713 -36.52 -14.63 23.05
C GLY A 713 -36.69 -13.72 24.28
N THR A 714 -35.87 -12.66 24.38
CA THR A 714 -36.10 -11.58 25.36
C THR A 714 -37.20 -10.66 24.87
N PRO A 715 -38.08 -10.19 25.78
CA PRO A 715 -39.38 -9.67 25.39
C PRO A 715 -39.37 -8.39 24.57
N LEU A 716 -38.35 -7.56 24.57
CA LEU A 716 -38.28 -6.32 23.76
C LEU A 716 -36.86 -5.79 23.71
N ALA A 717 -36.45 -5.30 22.58
CA ALA A 717 -35.15 -4.67 22.40
C ALA A 717 -35.26 -3.37 21.59
N ALA A 718 -34.49 -2.35 21.98
CA ALA A 718 -34.30 -1.10 21.20
C ALA A 718 -32.82 -0.92 20.90
N THR A 719 -32.55 -0.51 19.68
CA THR A 719 -31.19 -0.15 19.27
C THR A 719 -30.74 1.11 20.01
N ARG A 720 -29.70 1.05 20.82
CA ARG A 720 -29.21 2.16 21.66
C ARG A 720 -28.21 3.05 20.95
N ALA A 721 -27.37 2.46 20.10
CA ALA A 721 -26.45 3.18 19.23
C ALA A 721 -27.14 3.44 17.88
N ILE A 722 -27.49 4.66 17.62
CA ILE A 722 -28.16 5.05 16.36
C ILE A 722 -27.30 6.00 15.55
N ASN A 723 -27.36 5.85 14.26
CA ASN A 723 -26.87 6.85 13.32
C ASN A 723 -28.03 7.70 12.86
N LEU A 724 -28.02 8.97 13.20
CA LEU A 724 -28.88 9.97 12.58
C LEU A 724 -28.49 10.07 11.11
N VAL A 725 -29.48 10.06 10.23
CA VAL A 725 -29.34 10.27 8.77
C VAL A 725 -30.16 11.50 8.44
N ILE A 726 -29.49 12.57 8.04
CA ILE A 726 -30.10 13.90 7.91
C ILE A 726 -29.87 14.38 6.49
N ARG A 727 -30.94 14.53 5.72
CA ARG A 727 -30.87 15.08 4.38
C ARG A 727 -31.03 16.60 4.43
N SER A 728 -29.98 17.32 4.05
CA SER A 728 -29.94 18.79 4.12
C SER A 728 -29.02 19.36 3.05
N ASN A 729 -29.32 20.55 2.56
CA ASN A 729 -28.45 21.31 1.68
C ASN A 729 -27.18 21.81 2.41
N GLU A 730 -27.20 21.83 3.74
CA GLU A 730 -26.10 22.26 4.60
C GLU A 730 -25.29 21.08 5.13
N ALA A 731 -25.47 19.86 4.60
CA ALA A 731 -24.70 18.70 5.00
C ALA A 731 -23.20 18.99 4.86
N GLY A 732 -22.43 18.58 5.86
CA GLY A 732 -20.98 18.89 5.97
C GLY A 732 -20.66 20.24 6.64
N SER A 733 -21.69 21.09 6.91
CA SER A 733 -21.45 22.37 7.59
C SER A 733 -21.42 22.23 9.10
N GLU A 734 -20.61 23.05 9.77
CA GLU A 734 -20.56 23.11 11.23
C GLU A 734 -21.83 23.74 11.80
N SER A 735 -22.55 24.59 11.04
CA SER A 735 -23.82 25.20 11.46
C SER A 735 -24.91 24.13 11.65
N LEU A 736 -25.05 23.21 10.69
CA LEU A 736 -25.97 22.09 10.82
C LEU A 736 -25.60 21.19 11.99
N MET A 737 -24.32 20.89 12.15
CA MET A 737 -23.87 20.00 13.22
C MET A 737 -24.01 20.63 14.62
N SER A 738 -23.81 21.91 14.75
CA SER A 738 -24.12 22.68 15.96
C SER A 738 -25.61 22.64 16.30
N GLY A 739 -26.49 22.82 15.30
CA GLY A 739 -27.92 22.62 15.44
C GLY A 739 -28.30 21.20 15.91
N VAL A 740 -27.69 20.18 15.29
CA VAL A 740 -27.92 18.78 15.66
C VAL A 740 -27.47 18.49 17.09
N ARG A 741 -26.29 18.96 17.50
CA ARG A 741 -25.83 18.83 18.88
C ARG A 741 -26.79 19.49 19.87
N ASN A 742 -27.22 20.71 19.59
CA ASN A 742 -28.18 21.43 20.43
C ASN A 742 -29.53 20.69 20.50
N ALA A 743 -30.01 20.13 19.39
CA ALA A 743 -31.23 19.34 19.36
C ALA A 743 -31.11 18.07 20.25
N VAL A 744 -30.00 17.33 20.15
CA VAL A 744 -29.73 16.17 21.00
C VAL A 744 -29.61 16.57 22.47
N TRP A 745 -28.83 17.61 22.80
CA TRP A 745 -28.60 18.05 24.19
C TRP A 745 -29.82 18.69 24.84
N SER A 746 -30.73 19.25 24.05
CA SER A 746 -32.00 19.75 24.57
C SER A 746 -32.93 18.63 25.04
N VAL A 747 -32.75 17.38 24.54
CA VAL A 747 -33.44 16.20 25.04
C VAL A 747 -32.67 15.56 26.19
N ASN A 748 -31.37 15.39 26.02
CA ASN A 748 -30.50 14.87 27.08
C ASN A 748 -29.07 15.40 26.93
N PRO A 749 -28.64 16.31 27.84
CA PRO A 749 -27.34 16.98 27.76
C PRO A 749 -26.12 16.06 27.98
N SER A 750 -26.32 14.83 28.42
CA SER A 750 -25.25 13.86 28.65
C SER A 750 -25.00 12.94 27.44
N MET A 751 -25.72 13.11 26.34
CA MET A 751 -25.57 12.25 25.17
C MET A 751 -24.55 12.86 24.20
N PRO A 752 -23.48 12.10 23.88
CA PRO A 752 -22.50 12.56 22.91
C PRO A 752 -23.01 12.40 21.47
N VAL A 753 -22.61 13.34 20.62
CA VAL A 753 -22.79 13.29 19.17
C VAL A 753 -21.40 13.09 18.55
N PHE A 754 -21.21 12.00 17.83
CA PHE A 754 -19.89 11.60 17.33
C PHE A 754 -19.98 10.93 15.96
N LEU A 755 -18.84 10.56 15.35
CA LEU A 755 -18.73 10.02 14.00
C LEU A 755 -19.52 10.86 12.97
N VAL A 756 -19.30 12.17 13.07
CA VAL A 756 -19.91 13.15 12.16
C VAL A 756 -19.24 13.03 10.79
N ARG A 757 -20.01 12.61 9.78
CA ARG A 757 -19.52 12.37 8.41
C ARG A 757 -20.66 12.57 7.43
N THR A 758 -20.35 12.91 6.20
CA THR A 758 -21.34 12.84 5.12
C THR A 758 -21.36 11.42 4.51
N MET A 759 -22.46 11.05 3.87
CA MET A 759 -22.51 9.80 3.09
C MET A 759 -21.50 9.81 1.95
N LYS A 760 -21.17 10.99 1.42
CA LYS A 760 -20.12 11.16 0.43
C LYS A 760 -18.74 10.79 1.00
N ASP A 761 -18.41 11.19 2.24
CA ASP A 761 -17.13 10.84 2.88
C ASP A 761 -16.99 9.31 3.02
N LEU A 762 -18.07 8.62 3.39
CA LEU A 762 -18.10 7.16 3.50
C LEU A 762 -17.90 6.49 2.14
N TYR A 763 -18.57 7.00 1.11
CA TYR A 763 -18.43 6.54 -0.26
C TYR A 763 -16.99 6.75 -0.78
N ASP A 764 -16.44 7.95 -0.61
CA ASP A 764 -15.08 8.29 -1.02
C ASP A 764 -14.03 7.43 -0.29
N GLN A 765 -14.23 7.17 1.01
CA GLN A 765 -13.38 6.25 1.78
C GLN A 765 -13.42 4.81 1.26
N SER A 766 -14.59 4.33 0.81
CA SER A 766 -14.72 2.98 0.24
C SER A 766 -13.94 2.83 -1.08
N MET A 767 -13.82 3.93 -1.84
CA MET A 767 -13.09 4.00 -3.12
C MET A 767 -11.60 4.31 -2.98
N ALA A 768 -11.15 4.72 -1.80
CA ALA A 768 -9.83 5.32 -1.59
C ALA A 768 -8.66 4.39 -1.96
N ARG A 769 -8.77 3.08 -1.70
CA ARG A 769 -7.73 2.10 -2.07
C ARG A 769 -7.57 1.98 -3.58
N THR A 770 -8.69 1.89 -4.29
CA THR A 770 -8.70 1.77 -5.76
C THR A 770 -8.18 3.05 -6.41
N SER A 771 -8.60 4.21 -5.90
CA SER A 771 -8.10 5.52 -6.35
C SER A 771 -6.60 5.68 -6.15
N PHE A 772 -6.07 5.24 -5.01
CA PHE A 772 -4.62 5.27 -4.74
C PHE A 772 -3.84 4.40 -5.74
N ALA A 773 -4.27 3.16 -5.97
CA ALA A 773 -3.65 2.28 -6.94
C ALA A 773 -3.68 2.87 -8.35
N LEU A 774 -4.82 3.42 -8.76
CA LEU A 774 -5.01 4.09 -10.04
C LEU A 774 -4.02 5.26 -10.23
N ILE A 775 -3.92 6.16 -9.25
CA ILE A 775 -3.03 7.32 -9.31
C ILE A 775 -1.57 6.87 -9.47
N MET A 776 -1.13 5.89 -8.68
CA MET A 776 0.24 5.36 -8.75
C MET A 776 0.53 4.71 -10.11
N LEU A 777 -0.39 3.92 -10.65
CA LEU A 777 -0.24 3.30 -11.97
C LEU A 777 -0.25 4.34 -13.09
N ALA A 778 -1.10 5.38 -12.98
CA ALA A 778 -1.15 6.46 -13.96
C ALA A 778 0.18 7.26 -13.99
N ILE A 779 0.77 7.54 -12.83
CA ILE A 779 2.10 8.17 -12.74
C ILE A 779 3.15 7.28 -13.40
N ALA A 780 3.18 5.98 -13.07
CA ALA A 780 4.13 5.03 -13.66
C ALA A 780 3.98 4.92 -15.18
N ALA A 781 2.74 4.85 -15.69
CA ALA A 781 2.47 4.79 -17.13
C ALA A 781 2.90 6.09 -17.85
N THR A 782 2.65 7.25 -17.23
CA THR A 782 3.10 8.54 -17.78
C THR A 782 4.61 8.62 -17.84
N MET A 783 5.30 8.19 -16.78
CA MET A 783 6.77 8.10 -16.77
C MET A 783 7.29 7.13 -17.84
N ALA A 784 6.68 5.97 -17.97
CA ALA A 784 7.05 4.98 -18.97
C ALA A 784 6.88 5.50 -20.41
N LEU A 785 5.75 6.17 -20.68
CA LEU A 785 5.48 6.80 -21.98
C LEU A 785 6.51 7.89 -22.29
N ALA A 786 6.77 8.78 -21.35
CA ALA A 786 7.76 9.85 -21.50
C ALA A 786 9.17 9.28 -21.77
N LEU A 787 9.59 8.29 -20.99
CA LEU A 787 10.87 7.61 -21.18
C LEU A 787 10.93 6.84 -22.51
N GLY A 788 9.82 6.24 -22.95
CA GLY A 788 9.69 5.57 -24.24
C GLY A 788 9.87 6.56 -25.41
N VAL A 789 9.21 7.72 -25.33
CA VAL A 789 9.36 8.82 -26.31
C VAL A 789 10.81 9.29 -26.40
N ILE A 790 11.45 9.52 -25.24
CA ILE A 790 12.86 9.93 -25.16
C ILE A 790 13.77 8.87 -25.79
N GLY A 791 13.50 7.59 -25.55
CA GLY A 791 14.26 6.48 -26.13
C GLY A 791 14.17 6.41 -27.65
N ILE A 792 12.96 6.46 -28.20
CA ILE A 792 12.72 6.46 -29.66
C ILE A 792 13.36 7.70 -30.29
N TYR A 793 13.13 8.87 -29.71
CA TYR A 793 13.75 10.13 -30.17
C TYR A 793 15.27 10.02 -30.22
N GLY A 794 15.90 9.51 -29.14
CA GLY A 794 17.35 9.38 -29.05
C GLY A 794 17.92 8.46 -30.15
N VAL A 795 17.27 7.34 -30.44
CA VAL A 795 17.70 6.41 -31.49
C VAL A 795 17.55 7.02 -32.87
N ILE A 796 16.42 7.63 -33.18
CA ILE A 796 16.18 8.23 -34.51
C ILE A 796 17.09 9.45 -34.71
N ALA A 797 17.25 10.31 -33.72
CA ALA A 797 18.16 11.46 -33.79
C ALA A 797 19.61 11.03 -34.07
N TYR A 798 20.05 9.95 -33.43
CA TYR A 798 21.39 9.43 -33.70
C TYR A 798 21.52 8.81 -35.11
N VAL A 799 20.54 8.04 -35.59
CA VAL A 799 20.55 7.48 -36.96
C VAL A 799 20.61 8.60 -38.00
N VAL A 800 19.87 9.67 -37.75
CA VAL A 800 19.91 10.88 -38.57
C VAL A 800 21.33 11.51 -38.60
N ALA A 801 21.92 11.72 -37.42
CA ALA A 801 23.27 12.32 -37.31
C ALA A 801 24.33 11.42 -37.95
N GLN A 802 24.23 10.10 -37.87
CA GLN A 802 25.18 9.19 -38.51
C GLN A 802 25.07 9.15 -40.05
N ARG A 803 23.86 9.40 -40.56
CA ARG A 803 23.60 9.42 -42.02
C ARG A 803 23.52 10.82 -42.61
N SER A 804 23.99 11.85 -41.90
CA SER A 804 23.90 13.24 -42.36
C SER A 804 24.53 13.46 -43.72
N ARG A 805 25.70 12.85 -43.99
CA ARG A 805 26.36 12.90 -45.30
C ARG A 805 25.57 12.18 -46.40
N GLU A 806 25.00 11.00 -46.12
CA GLU A 806 24.12 10.28 -47.05
C GLU A 806 22.86 11.11 -47.38
N ILE A 807 22.28 11.72 -46.35
CA ILE A 807 21.13 12.64 -46.47
C ILE A 807 21.45 13.84 -47.31
N GLY A 808 22.61 14.48 -47.06
CA GLY A 808 23.10 15.60 -47.85
C GLY A 808 23.29 15.24 -49.32
N ILE A 809 23.91 14.09 -49.61
CA ILE A 809 24.09 13.60 -50.99
C ILE A 809 22.73 13.36 -51.67
N ARG A 810 21.78 12.73 -51.01
CA ARG A 810 20.44 12.49 -51.54
C ARG A 810 19.66 13.78 -51.81
N LEU A 811 19.75 14.76 -50.91
CA LEU A 811 19.14 16.07 -51.12
C LEU A 811 19.79 16.82 -52.27
N ALA A 812 21.13 16.78 -52.42
CA ALA A 812 21.86 17.35 -53.54
C ALA A 812 21.49 16.68 -54.88
N LEU A 813 21.15 15.38 -54.88
CA LEU A 813 20.67 14.63 -56.05
C LEU A 813 19.15 14.80 -56.28
N GLY A 814 18.45 15.70 -55.56
CA GLY A 814 17.04 16.03 -55.81
C GLY A 814 16.02 15.17 -55.07
N ALA A 815 16.40 14.42 -54.07
CA ALA A 815 15.43 13.66 -53.25
C ALA A 815 14.47 14.58 -52.50
N ALA A 816 13.16 14.34 -52.57
CA ALA A 816 12.17 15.16 -51.91
C ALA A 816 12.31 15.04 -50.36
N PRO A 817 12.29 16.16 -49.62
CA PRO A 817 12.36 16.15 -48.14
C PRO A 817 11.30 15.30 -47.48
N THR A 818 10.14 15.13 -48.11
CA THR A 818 9.04 14.28 -47.66
C THR A 818 9.40 12.79 -47.67
N GLN A 819 10.17 12.33 -48.66
CA GLN A 819 10.60 10.93 -48.72
C GLN A 819 11.58 10.58 -47.60
N LEU A 820 12.47 11.49 -47.24
CA LEU A 820 13.40 11.34 -46.12
C LEU A 820 12.65 11.30 -44.77
N LYS A 821 11.68 12.20 -44.57
CA LYS A 821 10.82 12.20 -43.37
C LYS A 821 10.07 10.88 -43.23
N LEU A 822 9.48 10.39 -44.33
CA LEU A 822 8.72 9.14 -44.34
C LEU A 822 9.61 7.91 -44.04
N MET A 823 10.84 7.89 -44.53
CA MET A 823 11.81 6.82 -44.27
C MET A 823 12.12 6.69 -42.79
N PHE A 824 12.41 7.76 -42.07
CA PHE A 824 12.70 7.76 -40.64
C PHE A 824 11.43 7.48 -39.79
N LEU A 825 10.30 8.04 -40.20
CA LEU A 825 9.01 7.75 -39.56
C LEU A 825 8.66 6.27 -39.68
N ARG A 826 8.80 5.66 -40.85
CA ARG A 826 8.57 4.21 -41.08
C ARG A 826 9.50 3.36 -40.23
N GLN A 827 10.76 3.73 -40.06
CA GLN A 827 11.70 3.00 -39.21
C GLN A 827 11.30 3.06 -37.73
N GLY A 828 10.90 4.23 -37.21
CA GLY A 828 10.41 4.39 -35.83
C GLY A 828 9.13 3.59 -35.59
N LEU A 829 8.16 3.68 -36.51
CA LEU A 829 6.90 2.94 -36.39
C LEU A 829 7.08 1.43 -36.49
N LEU A 830 8.02 0.93 -37.31
CA LEU A 830 8.30 -0.50 -37.41
C LEU A 830 8.90 -1.05 -36.10
N LEU A 831 9.84 -0.33 -35.47
CA LEU A 831 10.38 -0.71 -34.17
C LEU A 831 9.29 -0.70 -33.09
N THR A 832 8.41 0.30 -33.14
CA THR A 832 7.27 0.39 -32.22
C THR A 832 6.29 -0.74 -32.46
N ALA A 833 5.99 -1.12 -33.70
CA ALA A 833 5.10 -2.25 -34.01
C ALA A 833 5.64 -3.60 -33.52
N VAL A 834 6.95 -3.84 -33.70
CA VAL A 834 7.60 -5.05 -33.16
C VAL A 834 7.55 -5.05 -31.61
N GLY A 835 7.88 -3.92 -30.97
CA GLY A 835 7.81 -3.76 -29.52
C GLY A 835 6.39 -3.90 -28.99
N ALA A 836 5.41 -3.33 -29.70
CA ALA A 836 4.00 -3.46 -29.37
C ALA A 836 3.50 -4.92 -29.48
N GLY A 837 3.93 -5.67 -30.49
CA GLY A 837 3.59 -7.08 -30.60
C GLY A 837 4.11 -7.91 -29.42
N VAL A 838 5.38 -7.73 -29.04
CA VAL A 838 5.96 -8.38 -27.86
C VAL A 838 5.26 -7.92 -26.59
N GLY A 839 5.03 -6.62 -26.44
CA GLY A 839 4.34 -6.04 -25.29
C GLY A 839 2.91 -6.51 -25.13
N LEU A 840 2.18 -6.69 -26.24
CA LEU A 840 0.82 -7.21 -26.25
C LEU A 840 0.74 -8.64 -25.68
N VAL A 841 1.61 -9.53 -26.15
CA VAL A 841 1.68 -10.92 -25.64
C VAL A 841 2.01 -10.92 -24.14
N THR A 842 2.96 -10.08 -23.73
CA THR A 842 3.37 -9.95 -22.32
C THR A 842 2.24 -9.35 -21.47
N ALA A 843 1.53 -8.33 -21.98
CA ALA A 843 0.41 -7.71 -21.28
C ALA A 843 -0.73 -8.70 -21.04
N VAL A 844 -1.10 -9.49 -22.06
CA VAL A 844 -2.12 -10.55 -21.92
C VAL A 844 -1.75 -11.57 -20.84
N ALA A 845 -0.47 -11.96 -20.76
CA ALA A 845 -0.01 -12.88 -19.71
C ALA A 845 -0.05 -12.24 -18.31
N LEU A 846 0.38 -10.99 -18.16
CA LEU A 846 0.45 -10.31 -16.86
C LEU A 846 -0.92 -9.85 -16.36
N THR A 847 -1.87 -9.55 -17.24
CA THR A 847 -3.23 -9.16 -16.82
C THR A 847 -3.98 -10.29 -16.12
N GLN A 848 -3.53 -11.56 -16.27
CA GLN A 848 -4.08 -12.66 -15.48
C GLN A 848 -3.84 -12.45 -13.97
N TRP A 849 -2.71 -11.92 -13.58
CA TRP A 849 -2.39 -11.64 -12.17
C TRP A 849 -3.13 -10.41 -11.61
N MET A 850 -3.57 -9.52 -12.50
CA MET A 850 -4.35 -8.34 -12.11
C MET A 850 -5.87 -8.61 -12.05
N SER A 851 -6.32 -9.81 -12.34
CA SER A 851 -7.75 -10.13 -12.44
C SER A 851 -8.54 -9.84 -11.18
N SER A 852 -7.93 -9.98 -10.00
CA SER A 852 -8.55 -9.66 -8.70
C SER A 852 -8.73 -8.16 -8.46
N LEU A 853 -8.06 -7.32 -9.25
CA LEU A 853 -8.16 -5.85 -9.16
C LEU A 853 -9.13 -5.27 -10.19
N LEU A 854 -9.58 -6.07 -11.17
CA LEU A 854 -10.48 -5.60 -12.23
C LEU A 854 -11.93 -5.72 -11.79
N PHE A 855 -12.70 -4.67 -12.02
CA PHE A 855 -14.14 -4.63 -11.76
C PHE A 855 -14.89 -4.16 -13.00
N GLY A 856 -15.88 -4.94 -13.45
CA GLY A 856 -16.70 -4.58 -14.59
C GLY A 856 -15.96 -4.47 -15.93
N VAL A 857 -14.71 -4.96 -16.00
CA VAL A 857 -13.86 -4.88 -17.19
C VAL A 857 -13.29 -6.26 -17.49
N GLU A 858 -13.38 -6.69 -18.72
CA GLU A 858 -12.78 -7.95 -19.18
C GLU A 858 -11.25 -7.82 -19.24
N ARG A 859 -10.55 -8.93 -19.00
CA ARG A 859 -9.07 -8.99 -19.10
C ARG A 859 -8.55 -8.55 -20.47
N LEU A 860 -9.30 -8.87 -21.54
CA LEU A 860 -9.01 -8.53 -22.92
C LEU A 860 -9.96 -7.40 -23.39
N ASP A 861 -9.95 -6.27 -22.71
CA ASP A 861 -10.75 -5.12 -23.05
C ASP A 861 -10.23 -4.45 -24.33
N LEU A 862 -10.79 -4.88 -25.49
CA LEU A 862 -10.38 -4.39 -26.81
C LEU A 862 -10.25 -2.87 -26.94
N PRO A 863 -11.19 -2.06 -26.40
CA PRO A 863 -11.05 -0.59 -26.43
C PRO A 863 -9.80 -0.09 -25.72
N THR A 864 -9.44 -0.66 -24.56
CA THR A 864 -8.21 -0.27 -23.84
C THR A 864 -6.97 -0.62 -24.65
N TYR A 865 -6.89 -1.84 -25.18
CA TYR A 865 -5.75 -2.27 -25.98
C TYR A 865 -5.59 -1.43 -27.25
N ALA A 866 -6.69 -1.13 -27.95
CA ALA A 866 -6.68 -0.31 -29.16
C ALA A 866 -6.25 1.15 -28.86
N THR A 867 -6.78 1.72 -27.79
CA THR A 867 -6.41 3.09 -27.33
C THR A 867 -4.95 3.17 -26.98
N VAL A 868 -4.42 2.21 -26.22
CA VAL A 868 -3.00 2.17 -25.82
C VAL A 868 -2.10 2.03 -27.04
N LEU A 869 -2.44 1.15 -27.99
CA LEU A 869 -1.71 1.00 -29.26
C LEU A 869 -1.71 2.33 -30.05
N GLY A 870 -2.85 3.00 -30.13
CA GLY A 870 -3.01 4.30 -30.78
C GLY A 870 -2.14 5.39 -30.14
N VAL A 871 -2.19 5.51 -28.80
CA VAL A 871 -1.36 6.45 -28.03
C VAL A 871 0.12 6.17 -28.25
N LEU A 872 0.55 4.91 -28.19
CA LEU A 872 1.94 4.53 -28.38
C LEU A 872 2.42 4.80 -29.81
N ALA A 873 1.60 4.49 -30.82
CA ALA A 873 1.90 4.76 -32.21
C ALA A 873 2.03 6.28 -32.47
N MET A 874 1.13 7.08 -31.91
CA MET A 874 1.18 8.53 -32.00
C MET A 874 2.42 9.12 -31.31
N ALA A 875 2.73 8.64 -30.12
CA ALA A 875 3.93 9.03 -29.37
C ALA A 875 5.22 8.71 -30.15
N ALA A 876 5.28 7.50 -30.75
CA ALA A 876 6.40 7.08 -31.59
C ALA A 876 6.52 7.90 -32.88
N ALA A 877 5.39 8.22 -33.52
CA ALA A 877 5.37 9.10 -34.68
C ALA A 877 5.90 10.50 -34.36
N LEU A 878 5.44 11.10 -33.26
CA LEU A 878 5.94 12.42 -32.81
C LEU A 878 7.42 12.39 -32.46
N ALA A 879 7.87 11.35 -31.72
CA ALA A 879 9.27 11.16 -31.36
C ALA A 879 10.19 11.01 -32.59
N SER A 880 9.69 10.40 -33.66
CA SER A 880 10.42 10.19 -34.91
C SER A 880 10.36 11.40 -35.84
N TYR A 881 9.25 12.14 -35.80
CA TYR A 881 9.03 13.29 -36.71
C TYR A 881 9.98 14.45 -36.45
N VAL A 882 10.28 14.77 -35.19
CA VAL A 882 11.14 15.92 -34.84
C VAL A 882 12.56 15.74 -35.38
N PRO A 883 13.27 14.61 -35.21
CA PRO A 883 14.57 14.38 -35.80
C PRO A 883 14.51 14.31 -37.34
N ALA A 884 13.46 13.68 -37.89
CA ALA A 884 13.26 13.59 -39.34
C ALA A 884 13.06 14.96 -40.00
N ARG A 885 12.36 15.89 -39.35
CA ARG A 885 12.19 17.27 -39.78
C ARG A 885 13.53 18.01 -39.79
N ARG A 886 14.32 17.84 -38.71
CA ARG A 886 15.68 18.45 -38.64
C ARG A 886 16.58 17.91 -39.75
N ALA A 887 16.55 16.60 -40.02
CA ALA A 887 17.30 15.98 -41.11
C ALA A 887 16.94 16.52 -42.49
N ALA A 888 15.67 16.78 -42.75
CA ALA A 888 15.17 17.29 -44.02
C ALA A 888 15.40 18.81 -44.22
N ALA A 889 15.81 19.54 -43.18
CA ALA A 889 16.09 20.97 -43.20
C ALA A 889 17.60 21.31 -43.22
N VAL A 890 18.47 20.31 -43.33
CA VAL A 890 19.93 20.49 -43.35
C VAL A 890 20.35 21.00 -44.73
N ASP A 891 21.23 22.01 -44.76
CA ASP A 891 21.79 22.52 -45.99
C ASP A 891 22.77 21.49 -46.59
N PRO A 892 22.55 21.05 -47.86
CA PRO A 892 23.44 20.09 -48.50
C PRO A 892 24.89 20.57 -48.62
N VAL A 893 25.11 21.89 -48.74
CA VAL A 893 26.44 22.48 -48.89
C VAL A 893 27.25 22.39 -47.60
N GLU A 894 26.62 22.69 -46.44
CA GLU A 894 27.27 22.58 -45.13
C GLU A 894 27.63 21.12 -44.79
N THR A 895 26.80 20.15 -45.21
CA THR A 895 27.05 18.72 -44.91
C THR A 895 28.13 18.10 -45.78
N LEU A 896 28.41 18.63 -46.95
CA LEU A 896 29.46 18.16 -47.84
C LEU A 896 30.82 18.82 -47.53
N THR A 897 30.82 20.00 -46.92
CA THR A 897 32.04 20.77 -46.55
C THR A 897 32.51 20.54 -45.12
N ALA A 898 31.67 19.97 -44.22
CA ALA A 898 32.07 19.60 -42.86
C ALA A 898 32.98 18.35 -42.89
N GLU A 899 34.32 18.54 -42.73
CA GLU A 899 35.32 17.51 -42.50
C GLU A 899 35.25 16.92 -41.10
#